data_d72af067b4109888377c8f63dc7848bf
#
_entry.id   d72af067b4109888377c8f63dc7848bf
#
_cell.length_a   1.000
_cell.length_b   1.000
_cell.length_c   1.000
_cell.angle_alpha   90.00
_cell.angle_beta   90.00
_cell.angle_gamma   90.00
#
_symmetry.space_group_name_H-M   'P 1'
#
loop_
_entity.id
_entity.type
_entity.pdbx_description
1 polymer ?
#
loop_
_entity_poly.entity_id
_entity_poly.type
_entity_poly.pdbx_seq_one_letter_code
_entity_poly.pdbx_strand_id
1 'polypeptide(L)'
;TYLPDGGIVFCSSRCNRFVPCWYVQVATLYRCDADGGNLRPLSSNIEQDNTPWVLPDGRVLYTRWEYVDRSREHFHHLWTMNPDGTGQMNHFGNMLPGDVYLDAKPVPGGREIIMVNSPNHGQREHEGRIALVRTDLGADNPQAQTLLNPGKNFRDPYPLSSAEFLVAQEDRLLLMNRRGETQELYRLQDDLAEGGAWLHEPRALGPRPREPAIPPRHNLGAATGQIVVFDVYRGRNMGGIQRGAIKQLLILENLPKPVNYSGSKDPISYGGSYTLNRVLGTVPVEADGSVNAYVPPLRSLQLVALDDQALSVKRMLSFLTVMPGEVSTCIGCHEDRSASPALQSGLRALQRPPSEITPVPGTPEIFDYPRDIQPIWDRHCLKCHDVDKAEGRALLTGDHGPMFTHSYFTLTARVQVADGRDLARGNYAPYTIGSAASPLLAKLTGAHHDVRLTPPELRLVKLWIDASATFPGTYAALGSGMIGSYAALQYGTRPKLDYLGWPGLKSAAAVINRRCASCHTGDRKLPLSPADDLGYRLHHLEYSGGRPRFWDPPWVKPRADGDPRPGSVEWMKQQADARLQFSRHILYNLSRPEKSLQLLAPLAQSAGGYARCGDVFAGPDDPDYRLLLAGIQEAKAHLEQITRFTMPAFRPEAAYVREM
;
A
#
# COMPACT_ATOMS: atom_id res chain seq x y z
N THR A 1 20.41 17.74 -9.95
CA THR A 1 21.83 17.59 -10.33
C THR A 1 22.01 17.76 -11.83
N TYR A 2 23.22 18.18 -12.26
CA TYR A 2 23.59 18.20 -13.67
C TYR A 2 23.97 16.80 -14.15
N LEU A 3 23.59 16.49 -15.38
CA LEU A 3 23.94 15.24 -16.04
C LEU A 3 25.23 15.38 -16.86
N PRO A 4 25.93 14.25 -17.14
CA PRO A 4 27.15 14.28 -17.94
C PRO A 4 26.96 14.79 -19.38
N ASP A 5 25.75 14.69 -19.94
CA ASP A 5 25.39 15.21 -21.27
C ASP A 5 25.01 16.69 -21.27
N GLY A 6 25.03 17.35 -20.11
CA GLY A 6 24.63 18.75 -19.93
C GLY A 6 23.19 18.97 -19.51
N GLY A 7 22.36 17.93 -19.51
CA GLY A 7 20.99 18.00 -19.02
C GLY A 7 20.91 18.17 -17.49
N ILE A 8 19.71 18.34 -16.98
CA ILE A 8 19.43 18.53 -15.55
C ILE A 8 18.39 17.50 -15.11
N VAL A 9 18.66 16.79 -14.00
CA VAL A 9 17.69 15.94 -13.29
C VAL A 9 17.24 16.60 -12.00
N PHE A 10 15.95 16.61 -11.75
CA PHE A 10 15.35 17.25 -10.58
C PHE A 10 14.05 16.56 -10.15
N CYS A 11 13.63 16.78 -8.90
CA CYS A 11 12.34 16.32 -8.37
C CYS A 11 11.24 17.30 -8.73
N SER A 12 10.06 16.80 -9.06
CA SER A 12 8.90 17.65 -9.37
C SER A 12 7.58 16.97 -9.06
N SER A 13 6.65 17.73 -8.49
CA SER A 13 5.27 17.28 -8.24
C SER A 13 4.33 17.51 -9.44
N ARG A 14 4.84 17.88 -10.61
CA ARG A 14 4.03 18.08 -11.84
C ARG A 14 3.31 16.84 -12.34
N CYS A 15 3.63 15.66 -11.81
CA CYS A 15 2.87 14.43 -12.06
C CYS A 15 1.44 14.51 -11.50
N ASN A 16 1.12 15.51 -10.68
CA ASN A 16 -0.18 15.79 -10.10
C ASN A 16 -0.81 14.57 -9.41
N ARG A 17 -0.06 13.98 -8.49
CA ARG A 17 -0.44 12.77 -7.73
C ARG A 17 -0.29 13.04 -6.25
N PHE A 18 -1.00 12.27 -5.44
CA PHE A 18 -0.87 12.30 -3.98
C PHE A 18 -0.35 10.98 -3.47
N VAL A 19 0.46 11.05 -2.41
CA VAL A 19 0.86 9.88 -1.65
C VAL A 19 -0.41 9.15 -1.18
N PRO A 20 -0.58 7.85 -1.46
CA PRO A 20 -1.82 7.14 -1.12
C PRO A 20 -2.21 7.23 0.35
N CYS A 21 -1.26 7.30 1.26
CA CYS A 21 -1.51 7.31 2.69
C CYS A 21 -1.48 8.70 3.34
N TRP A 22 -1.21 9.79 2.60
CA TRP A 22 -1.06 11.12 3.18
C TRP A 22 -1.50 12.23 2.21
N TYR A 23 -1.58 13.48 2.68
CA TYR A 23 -2.01 14.63 1.89
C TYR A 23 -0.90 15.28 1.06
N VAL A 24 0.32 14.75 1.12
CA VAL A 24 1.47 15.29 0.41
C VAL A 24 1.44 14.89 -1.05
N GLN A 25 1.78 15.83 -1.93
CA GLN A 25 1.94 15.53 -3.35
C GLN A 25 3.17 14.64 -3.58
N VAL A 26 3.05 13.75 -4.53
CA VAL A 26 4.16 12.92 -5.00
C VAL A 26 5.12 13.76 -5.83
N ALA A 27 6.41 13.70 -5.52
CA ALA A 27 7.46 14.20 -6.38
C ALA A 27 8.23 13.03 -7.00
N THR A 28 8.38 13.05 -8.31
CA THR A 28 9.15 12.07 -9.07
C THR A 28 10.28 12.74 -9.84
N LEU A 29 11.18 11.95 -10.42
CA LEU A 29 12.32 12.47 -11.15
C LEU A 29 11.93 12.88 -12.57
N TYR A 30 12.37 14.06 -12.93
CA TYR A 30 12.25 14.65 -14.27
C TYR A 30 13.62 15.07 -14.78
N ARG A 31 13.76 15.15 -16.10
CA ARG A 31 14.91 15.79 -16.71
C ARG A 31 14.48 16.83 -17.75
N CYS A 32 15.35 17.80 -17.96
CA CYS A 32 15.32 18.71 -19.07
C CYS A 32 16.72 18.89 -19.67
N ASP A 33 16.82 19.53 -20.81
CA ASP A 33 18.08 19.97 -21.38
C ASP A 33 18.61 21.20 -20.63
N ALA A 34 19.85 21.63 -20.91
CA ALA A 34 20.52 22.74 -20.22
C ALA A 34 19.76 24.06 -20.33
N ASP A 35 19.00 24.25 -21.41
CA ASP A 35 18.16 25.43 -21.66
C ASP A 35 16.74 25.33 -21.06
N GLY A 36 16.43 24.20 -20.36
CA GLY A 36 15.11 23.92 -19.82
C GLY A 36 14.15 23.26 -20.80
N GLY A 37 14.56 23.04 -22.04
CA GLY A 37 13.77 22.33 -23.05
C GLY A 37 13.68 20.81 -22.81
N ASN A 38 12.88 20.13 -23.62
CA ASN A 38 12.70 18.67 -23.61
C ASN A 38 12.39 18.09 -22.22
N LEU A 39 11.54 18.79 -21.48
CA LEU A 39 11.13 18.39 -20.15
C LEU A 39 10.32 17.09 -20.19
N ARG A 40 10.79 16.05 -19.48
CA ARG A 40 10.15 14.74 -19.46
C ARG A 40 10.35 13.99 -18.14
N PRO A 41 9.41 13.09 -17.76
CA PRO A 41 9.56 12.22 -16.60
C PRO A 41 10.63 11.15 -16.85
N LEU A 42 11.35 10.78 -15.78
CA LEU A 42 12.29 9.67 -15.75
C LEU A 42 11.74 8.49 -14.94
N SER A 43 10.76 8.74 -14.09
CA SER A 43 10.14 7.69 -13.26
C SER A 43 8.62 7.86 -13.19
N SER A 44 7.92 6.76 -12.90
CA SER A 44 6.46 6.71 -12.73
C SER A 44 6.08 6.12 -11.39
N ASN A 45 6.89 6.40 -10.36
CA ASN A 45 6.56 5.99 -9.01
C ASN A 45 5.22 6.59 -8.58
N ILE A 46 4.47 5.84 -7.78
CA ILE A 46 3.24 6.32 -7.14
C ILE A 46 3.51 6.97 -5.78
N GLU A 47 4.77 6.91 -5.34
CA GLU A 47 5.34 7.55 -4.16
C GLU A 47 6.52 8.44 -4.53
N GLN A 48 7.30 8.88 -3.54
CA GLN A 48 8.41 9.80 -3.72
C GLN A 48 9.64 9.14 -4.36
N ASP A 49 10.24 9.83 -5.34
CA ASP A 49 11.62 9.63 -5.78
C ASP A 49 12.39 10.93 -5.52
N ASN A 50 13.46 10.87 -4.69
CA ASN A 50 14.13 12.04 -4.11
C ASN A 50 15.63 12.05 -4.34
N THR A 51 16.27 13.22 -4.09
CA THR A 51 17.70 13.41 -3.89
C THR A 51 18.59 12.80 -4.98
N PRO A 52 18.37 13.14 -6.28
CA PRO A 52 19.13 12.56 -7.36
C PRO A 52 20.57 13.06 -7.37
N TRP A 53 21.53 12.16 -7.62
CA TRP A 53 22.95 12.44 -7.80
C TRP A 53 23.55 11.57 -8.89
N VAL A 54 24.57 12.05 -9.59
CA VAL A 54 25.26 11.27 -10.65
C VAL A 54 26.39 10.45 -10.03
N LEU A 55 26.41 9.16 -10.34
CA LEU A 55 27.49 8.23 -9.96
C LEU A 55 28.69 8.34 -10.93
N PRO A 56 29.88 7.91 -10.51
CA PRO A 56 31.08 7.92 -11.38
C PRO A 56 30.94 7.13 -12.68
N ASP A 57 29.98 6.22 -12.78
CA ASP A 57 29.66 5.48 -14.00
C ASP A 57 28.62 6.15 -14.91
N GLY A 58 28.15 7.34 -14.53
CA GLY A 58 27.19 8.15 -15.28
C GLY A 58 25.72 7.87 -14.98
N ARG A 59 25.40 6.85 -14.18
CA ARG A 59 24.02 6.60 -13.75
C ARG A 59 23.56 7.60 -12.70
N VAL A 60 22.25 7.78 -12.57
CA VAL A 60 21.62 8.59 -11.53
C VAL A 60 21.30 7.71 -10.34
N LEU A 61 21.87 8.03 -9.18
CA LEU A 61 21.52 7.49 -7.86
C LEU A 61 20.42 8.34 -7.26
N TYR A 62 19.43 7.72 -6.62
CA TYR A 62 18.31 8.44 -5.99
C TYR A 62 17.68 7.60 -4.89
N THR A 63 16.89 8.24 -4.02
CA THR A 63 16.06 7.56 -3.03
C THR A 63 14.71 7.26 -3.63
N ARG A 64 14.20 6.03 -3.46
CA ARG A 64 12.83 5.64 -3.81
C ARG A 64 12.08 5.15 -2.59
N TRP A 65 10.90 5.69 -2.39
CA TRP A 65 9.92 5.12 -1.48
C TRP A 65 9.03 4.11 -2.22
N GLU A 66 9.01 2.85 -1.75
CA GLU A 66 8.15 1.81 -2.28
C GLU A 66 7.02 1.53 -1.29
N TYR A 67 5.81 1.89 -1.67
CA TYR A 67 4.64 1.72 -0.84
C TYR A 67 3.43 1.26 -1.67
N VAL A 68 3.40 0.00 -2.01
CA VAL A 68 2.25 -0.67 -2.64
C VAL A 68 1.70 -1.70 -1.66
N ASP A 69 2.18 -2.94 -1.73
CA ASP A 69 1.81 -4.02 -0.80
C ASP A 69 2.98 -4.40 0.13
N ARG A 70 3.98 -3.54 0.23
CA ARG A 70 5.08 -3.63 1.20
C ARG A 70 4.80 -2.72 2.38
N SER A 71 5.38 -3.04 3.54
CA SER A 71 5.26 -2.23 4.74
C SER A 71 5.57 -0.75 4.48
N ARG A 72 4.60 0.07 4.67
CA ARG A 72 4.47 1.48 4.31
C ARG A 72 5.62 2.41 4.72
N GLU A 73 6.27 2.12 5.84
CA GLU A 73 7.23 3.03 6.46
C GLU A 73 8.67 2.55 6.31
N HIS A 74 8.89 1.37 5.71
CA HIS A 74 10.15 0.67 5.88
C HIS A 74 10.95 0.47 4.60
N PHE A 75 10.54 1.06 3.48
CA PHE A 75 11.24 0.85 2.20
C PHE A 75 11.51 2.16 1.46
N HIS A 76 12.37 2.99 2.05
CA HIS A 76 12.91 4.21 1.45
C HIS A 76 14.40 3.99 1.19
N HIS A 77 14.74 3.46 0.01
CA HIS A 77 16.08 2.95 -0.24
C HIS A 77 16.74 3.55 -1.47
N LEU A 78 18.02 3.21 -1.66
CA LEU A 78 18.80 3.73 -2.77
C LEU A 78 18.54 2.93 -4.04
N TRP A 79 18.24 3.65 -5.10
CA TRP A 79 18.02 3.15 -6.45
C TRP A 79 18.93 3.83 -7.46
N THR A 80 19.13 3.20 -8.61
CA THR A 80 19.82 3.80 -9.75
C THR A 80 18.98 3.67 -11.02
N MET A 81 19.19 4.61 -11.94
CA MET A 81 18.70 4.56 -13.30
C MET A 81 19.73 5.18 -14.25
N ASN A 82 19.61 4.91 -15.54
CA ASN A 82 20.31 5.67 -16.56
C ASN A 82 19.76 7.09 -16.64
N PRO A 83 20.53 8.09 -17.16
CA PRO A 83 20.07 9.48 -17.28
C PRO A 83 18.80 9.65 -18.15
N ASP A 84 18.41 8.66 -18.89
CA ASP A 84 17.21 8.65 -19.72
C ASP A 84 16.01 7.95 -19.05
N GLY A 85 16.15 7.50 -17.80
CA GLY A 85 15.11 6.80 -17.02
C GLY A 85 15.08 5.29 -17.17
N THR A 86 15.87 4.72 -18.09
CA THR A 86 15.95 3.26 -18.28
C THR A 86 16.79 2.58 -17.20
N GLY A 87 16.65 1.26 -17.08
CA GLY A 87 17.47 0.43 -16.18
C GLY A 87 17.27 0.74 -14.70
N GLN A 88 16.07 1.07 -14.30
CA GLN A 88 15.74 1.32 -12.88
C GLN A 88 15.99 0.06 -12.07
N MET A 89 16.84 0.15 -11.05
CA MET A 89 17.15 -0.96 -10.17
C MET A 89 17.53 -0.50 -8.77
N ASN A 90 17.23 -1.33 -7.79
CA ASN A 90 17.72 -1.08 -6.44
C ASN A 90 19.25 -1.08 -6.40
N HIS A 91 19.82 -0.09 -5.72
CA HIS A 91 21.25 0.03 -5.50
C HIS A 91 21.68 -0.53 -4.14
N PHE A 92 20.92 -0.18 -3.08
CA PHE A 92 21.18 -0.70 -1.74
C PHE A 92 19.92 -0.66 -0.88
N GLY A 93 19.71 -1.70 -0.08
CA GLY A 93 18.80 -1.75 1.03
C GLY A 93 17.41 -2.33 0.75
N ASN A 94 17.11 -2.76 -0.48
CA ASN A 94 15.75 -3.18 -0.86
C ASN A 94 15.13 -4.27 0.03
N MET A 95 15.96 -5.15 0.59
CA MET A 95 15.50 -6.21 1.51
C MET A 95 15.79 -5.90 2.98
N LEU A 96 16.22 -4.67 3.29
CA LEU A 96 16.54 -4.20 4.63
C LEU A 96 15.46 -3.23 5.10
N PRO A 97 14.39 -3.71 5.77
CA PRO A 97 13.34 -2.83 6.27
C PRO A 97 13.87 -1.94 7.41
N GLY A 98 13.43 -0.71 7.47
CA GLY A 98 13.75 0.15 8.60
C GLY A 98 13.89 1.62 8.24
N ASP A 99 15.12 2.10 8.21
CA ASP A 99 15.45 3.51 8.10
C ASP A 99 15.29 4.07 6.67
N VAL A 100 15.21 5.37 6.55
CA VAL A 100 15.18 6.10 5.29
C VAL A 100 16.61 6.45 4.88
N TYR A 101 16.99 6.11 3.65
CA TYR A 101 18.30 6.40 3.07
C TYR A 101 18.20 7.57 2.11
N LEU A 102 18.88 8.67 2.42
CA LEU A 102 18.73 9.96 1.72
C LEU A 102 20.07 10.59 1.38
N ASP A 103 20.03 11.55 0.45
CA ASP A 103 21.14 12.42 0.09
C ASP A 103 22.45 11.69 -0.22
N ALA A 104 22.30 10.54 -0.86
CA ALA A 104 23.41 9.67 -1.17
C ALA A 104 24.32 10.25 -2.26
N LYS A 105 25.63 10.23 -2.00
CA LYS A 105 26.64 10.75 -2.92
C LYS A 105 27.86 9.81 -2.99
N PRO A 106 28.48 9.62 -4.17
CA PRO A 106 29.66 8.79 -4.29
C PRO A 106 30.87 9.41 -3.61
N VAL A 107 31.61 8.64 -2.84
CA VAL A 107 32.86 9.06 -2.21
C VAL A 107 33.98 9.02 -3.25
N PRO A 108 34.76 10.12 -3.42
CA PRO A 108 35.82 10.17 -4.41
C PRO A 108 36.89 9.06 -4.23
N GLY A 109 37.33 8.50 -5.34
CA GLY A 109 38.41 7.51 -5.38
C GLY A 109 38.03 6.10 -4.96
N GLY A 110 36.74 5.84 -4.69
CA GLY A 110 36.27 4.53 -4.23
C GLY A 110 34.95 4.09 -4.86
N ARG A 111 34.39 3.02 -4.29
CA ARG A 111 33.04 2.50 -4.61
C ARG A 111 32.05 2.74 -3.48
N GLU A 112 32.44 3.53 -2.49
CA GLU A 112 31.60 3.84 -1.35
C GLU A 112 30.62 4.97 -1.70
N ILE A 113 29.49 4.95 -1.03
CA ILE A 113 28.50 6.02 -1.05
C ILE A 113 28.36 6.53 0.37
N ILE A 114 28.36 7.85 0.56
CA ILE A 114 27.97 8.51 1.80
C ILE A 114 26.50 8.87 1.72
N MET A 115 25.76 8.71 2.81
CA MET A 115 24.32 9.02 2.87
C MET A 115 23.88 9.39 4.28
N VAL A 116 22.68 9.94 4.39
CA VAL A 116 21.91 10.02 5.63
C VAL A 116 21.16 8.71 5.83
N ASN A 117 21.28 8.12 7.01
CA ASN A 117 20.43 7.05 7.52
C ASN A 117 19.49 7.67 8.58
N SER A 118 18.29 8.06 8.17
CA SER A 118 17.29 8.67 9.04
C SER A 118 16.41 7.59 9.67
N PRO A 119 16.23 7.59 11.02
CA PRO A 119 15.53 6.50 11.70
C PRO A 119 14.06 6.36 11.30
N ASN A 120 13.54 5.14 11.25
CA ASN A 120 12.15 4.77 10.98
C ASN A 120 11.65 5.33 9.64
N HIS A 121 10.64 6.19 9.67
CA HIS A 121 10.05 6.86 8.50
C HIS A 121 10.69 8.23 8.23
N GLY A 122 11.87 8.46 8.74
CA GLY A 122 12.56 9.74 8.72
C GLY A 122 12.27 10.58 9.96
N GLN A 123 13.23 11.39 10.34
CA GLN A 123 13.11 12.38 11.41
C GLN A 123 12.84 13.76 10.82
N ARG A 124 12.68 14.77 11.66
CA ARG A 124 12.51 16.16 11.28
C ARG A 124 13.54 16.58 10.23
N GLU A 125 13.10 17.14 9.10
CA GLU A 125 13.95 17.52 7.96
C GLU A 125 14.87 16.39 7.46
N HIS A 126 14.44 15.14 7.64
CA HIS A 126 15.21 13.95 7.31
C HIS A 126 16.61 13.90 7.93
N GLU A 127 16.80 14.51 9.08
CA GLU A 127 18.03 14.36 9.84
C GLU A 127 18.26 12.91 10.27
N GLY A 128 19.50 12.52 10.39
CA GLY A 128 19.86 11.16 10.73
C GLY A 128 21.33 10.99 11.05
N ARG A 129 21.76 9.75 11.01
CA ARG A 129 23.16 9.37 11.15
C ARG A 129 23.84 9.44 9.77
N ILE A 130 25.09 9.80 9.74
CA ILE A 130 25.88 9.68 8.53
C ILE A 130 26.40 8.25 8.38
N ALA A 131 26.21 7.67 7.21
CA ALA A 131 26.59 6.31 6.90
C ALA A 131 27.42 6.22 5.63
N LEU A 132 28.38 5.31 5.60
CA LEU A 132 29.06 4.86 4.39
C LEU A 132 28.50 3.50 3.97
N VAL A 133 28.28 3.31 2.68
CA VAL A 133 27.78 2.06 2.11
C VAL A 133 28.77 1.55 1.07
N ARG A 134 29.17 0.29 1.23
CA ARG A 134 30.02 -0.47 0.30
C ARG A 134 29.17 -1.45 -0.51
N THR A 135 28.76 -1.05 -1.70
CA THR A 135 27.87 -1.86 -2.55
C THR A 135 28.53 -3.10 -3.16
N ASP A 136 29.85 -3.18 -3.12
CA ASP A 136 30.62 -4.39 -3.52
C ASP A 136 30.39 -5.59 -2.60
N LEU A 137 29.85 -5.38 -1.40
CA LEU A 137 29.44 -6.44 -0.49
C LEU A 137 28.03 -7.00 -0.76
N GLY A 138 27.34 -6.49 -1.75
CA GLY A 138 25.98 -6.88 -2.12
C GLY A 138 24.92 -5.86 -1.72
N ALA A 139 23.96 -5.64 -2.62
CA ALA A 139 22.93 -4.61 -2.50
C ALA A 139 22.02 -4.77 -1.28
N ASP A 140 21.90 -5.98 -0.74
CA ASP A 140 21.02 -6.30 0.38
C ASP A 140 21.79 -6.80 1.62
N ASN A 141 23.10 -6.59 1.64
CA ASN A 141 23.92 -6.99 2.77
C ASN A 141 23.93 -5.89 3.85
N PRO A 142 23.38 -6.12 5.05
CA PRO A 142 23.36 -5.11 6.11
C PRO A 142 24.76 -4.72 6.59
N GLN A 143 25.76 -5.60 6.41
CA GLN A 143 27.16 -5.33 6.78
C GLN A 143 27.87 -4.39 5.78
N ALA A 144 27.24 -4.09 4.64
CA ALA A 144 27.75 -3.11 3.71
C ALA A 144 27.67 -1.67 4.24
N GLN A 145 26.85 -1.43 5.25
CA GLN A 145 26.65 -0.11 5.86
C GLN A 145 27.51 0.05 7.11
N THR A 146 28.23 1.16 7.20
CA THR A 146 28.97 1.60 8.39
C THR A 146 28.46 2.96 8.84
N LEU A 147 27.96 3.06 10.05
CA LEU A 147 27.57 4.32 10.66
C LEU A 147 28.79 5.04 11.21
N LEU A 148 29.01 6.30 10.79
CA LEU A 148 30.20 7.07 11.20
C LEU A 148 30.03 7.72 12.58
N ASN A 149 28.80 8.12 12.93
CA ASN A 149 28.54 8.85 14.17
C ASN A 149 27.23 8.33 14.80
N PRO A 150 27.17 8.12 16.12
CA PRO A 150 25.93 7.75 16.80
C PRO A 150 24.89 8.88 16.86
N GLY A 151 25.29 10.16 16.63
CA GLY A 151 24.38 11.30 16.54
C GLY A 151 23.38 11.17 15.41
N LYS A 152 22.15 11.65 15.61
CA LYS A 152 21.02 11.44 14.69
C LYS A 152 20.51 12.71 14.03
N ASN A 153 21.24 13.82 14.13
CA ASN A 153 20.79 15.13 13.68
C ASN A 153 21.70 15.75 12.61
N PHE A 154 22.35 14.89 11.81
CA PHE A 154 23.15 15.32 10.67
C PHE A 154 22.33 15.23 9.38
N ARG A 155 22.70 16.06 8.40
CA ARG A 155 22.04 16.14 7.09
C ARG A 155 23.03 16.40 5.97
N ASP A 156 22.57 16.16 4.75
CA ASP A 156 23.14 16.60 3.48
C ASP A 156 24.66 16.35 3.35
N PRO A 157 25.15 15.12 3.56
CA PRO A 157 26.58 14.88 3.50
C PRO A 157 27.13 15.15 2.09
N TYR A 158 28.28 15.85 2.02
CA TYR A 158 29.00 16.08 0.79
C TYR A 158 30.47 15.63 0.93
N PRO A 159 30.91 14.63 0.17
CA PRO A 159 32.28 14.10 0.28
C PRO A 159 33.29 15.04 -0.40
N LEU A 160 34.26 15.55 0.35
CA LEU A 160 35.39 16.32 -0.17
C LEU A 160 36.51 15.42 -0.66
N SER A 161 36.71 14.32 0.05
CA SER A 161 37.74 13.31 -0.24
C SER A 161 37.25 11.92 0.19
N SER A 162 38.12 10.93 0.09
CA SER A 162 37.86 9.60 0.66
C SER A 162 37.82 9.58 2.19
N ALA A 163 38.22 10.65 2.86
CA ALA A 163 38.41 10.72 4.32
C ALA A 163 37.59 11.82 5.01
N GLU A 164 37.15 12.84 4.28
CA GLU A 164 36.56 14.06 4.84
C GLU A 164 35.26 14.44 4.13
N PHE A 165 34.26 14.84 4.90
CA PHE A 165 32.90 15.08 4.46
C PHE A 165 32.38 16.39 5.06
N LEU A 166 31.72 17.24 4.27
CA LEU A 166 30.90 18.31 4.78
C LEU A 166 29.56 17.73 5.23
N VAL A 167 29.04 18.17 6.38
CA VAL A 167 27.71 17.82 6.88
C VAL A 167 27.03 19.03 7.49
N ALA A 168 25.72 19.14 7.37
CA ALA A 168 24.93 20.14 8.04
C ALA A 168 24.35 19.58 9.35
N GLN A 169 24.27 20.42 10.37
CA GLN A 169 23.64 20.12 11.64
C GLN A 169 22.98 21.38 12.21
N GLU A 170 21.66 21.48 12.06
CA GLU A 170 20.89 22.67 12.44
C GLU A 170 21.49 23.97 11.87
N ASP A 171 21.99 24.86 12.72
CA ASP A 171 22.60 26.14 12.38
C ASP A 171 24.08 26.04 12.00
N ARG A 172 24.65 24.82 11.90
CA ARG A 172 26.09 24.59 11.76
C ARG A 172 26.46 23.85 10.47
N LEU A 173 27.57 24.27 9.88
CA LEU A 173 28.30 23.53 8.88
C LEU A 173 29.55 22.90 9.52
N LEU A 174 29.69 21.61 9.37
CA LEU A 174 30.74 20.82 10.00
C LEU A 174 31.58 20.08 8.97
N LEU A 175 32.86 19.92 9.25
CA LEU A 175 33.74 18.95 8.60
C LEU A 175 33.73 17.67 9.45
N MET A 176 33.38 16.54 8.85
CA MET A 176 33.36 15.22 9.50
C MET A 176 34.42 14.31 8.89
N ASN A 177 35.15 13.60 9.70
CA ASN A 177 36.06 12.56 9.22
C ASN A 177 35.43 11.16 9.24
N ARG A 178 36.16 10.13 8.73
CA ARG A 178 35.67 8.74 8.70
C ARG A 178 35.40 8.10 10.08
N ARG A 179 35.91 8.67 11.17
CA ARG A 179 35.61 8.24 12.53
C ARG A 179 34.35 8.90 13.10
N GLY A 180 33.73 9.82 12.31
CA GLY A 180 32.57 10.60 12.75
C GLY A 180 32.90 11.75 13.69
N GLU A 181 34.19 12.08 13.84
CA GLU A 181 34.64 13.25 14.57
C GLU A 181 34.35 14.50 13.71
N THR A 182 33.85 15.56 14.34
CA THR A 182 33.42 16.78 13.66
C THR A 182 34.19 18.02 14.12
N GLN A 183 34.44 18.92 13.16
CA GLN A 183 34.96 20.26 13.41
C GLN A 183 34.00 21.27 12.81
N GLU A 184 33.61 22.28 13.61
CA GLU A 184 32.76 23.38 13.12
C GLU A 184 33.54 24.25 12.15
N LEU A 185 32.96 24.48 10.97
CA LEU A 185 33.50 25.37 9.94
C LEU A 185 32.79 26.73 9.91
N TYR A 186 31.49 26.70 10.13
CA TYR A 186 30.64 27.87 10.10
C TYR A 186 29.38 27.64 10.96
N ARG A 187 28.88 28.75 11.54
CA ARG A 187 27.61 28.81 12.27
C ARG A 187 26.81 30.00 11.78
N LEU A 188 25.48 29.84 11.68
CA LEU A 188 24.58 30.96 11.38
C LEU A 188 24.67 32.03 12.47
N GLN A 189 24.46 33.28 12.06
CA GLN A 189 24.36 34.41 12.98
C GLN A 189 23.16 34.21 13.91
N ASP A 190 23.27 34.75 15.14
CA ASP A 190 22.30 34.50 16.20
C ASP A 190 20.86 34.87 15.84
N ASP A 191 20.66 35.98 15.12
CA ASP A 191 19.33 36.43 14.66
C ASP A 191 18.65 35.44 13.71
N LEU A 192 19.39 34.77 12.85
CA LEU A 192 18.89 33.75 11.94
C LEU A 192 18.67 32.42 12.66
N ALA A 193 19.60 32.05 13.55
CA ALA A 193 19.50 30.82 14.34
C ALA A 193 18.32 30.87 15.33
N GLU A 194 18.13 31.99 16.02
CA GLU A 194 16.98 32.23 16.91
C GLU A 194 15.65 32.25 16.14
N GLY A 195 15.67 32.70 14.87
CA GLY A 195 14.55 32.61 13.95
C GLY A 195 14.24 31.20 13.47
N GLY A 196 15.02 30.19 13.87
CA GLY A 196 14.85 28.79 13.52
C GLY A 196 15.35 28.44 12.11
N ALA A 197 16.22 29.24 11.53
CA ALA A 197 16.87 28.93 10.25
C ALA A 197 17.93 27.84 10.43
N TRP A 198 18.06 27.00 9.40
CA TRP A 198 19.00 25.90 9.37
C TRP A 198 19.89 25.94 8.12
N LEU A 199 21.09 25.38 8.21
CA LEU A 199 21.97 25.17 7.08
C LEU A 199 21.65 23.85 6.39
N HIS A 200 21.63 23.90 5.07
CA HIS A 200 21.35 22.76 4.20
C HIS A 200 22.31 22.69 3.03
N GLU A 201 22.45 21.50 2.45
CA GLU A 201 23.13 21.24 1.17
C GLU A 201 24.54 21.86 1.06
N PRO A 202 25.45 21.64 2.03
CA PRO A 202 26.81 22.17 1.94
C PRO A 202 27.52 21.61 0.71
N ARG A 203 28.19 22.49 -0.06
CA ARG A 203 28.89 22.08 -1.28
C ARG A 203 30.18 22.86 -1.45
N ALA A 204 31.25 22.14 -1.73
CA ALA A 204 32.48 22.78 -2.16
C ALA A 204 32.35 23.19 -3.63
N LEU A 205 32.71 24.44 -3.93
CA LEU A 205 32.84 24.96 -5.29
C LEU A 205 34.24 24.67 -5.81
N GLY A 206 34.32 23.85 -6.85
CA GLY A 206 35.59 23.50 -7.47
C GLY A 206 35.38 22.61 -8.70
N PRO A 207 36.40 22.47 -9.54
CA PRO A 207 36.34 21.58 -10.68
C PRO A 207 36.22 20.11 -10.22
N ARG A 208 35.34 19.38 -10.88
CA ARG A 208 35.16 17.93 -10.69
C ARG A 208 35.42 17.21 -12.01
N PRO A 209 35.94 15.98 -11.99
CA PRO A 209 35.91 15.13 -13.16
C PRO A 209 34.47 14.98 -13.67
N ARG A 210 34.30 15.18 -14.99
CA ARG A 210 33.00 14.93 -15.61
C ARG A 210 32.78 13.41 -15.75
N GLU A 211 31.65 12.95 -15.31
CA GLU A 211 31.25 11.55 -15.42
C GLU A 211 30.99 11.17 -16.89
N PRO A 212 31.11 9.89 -17.29
CA PRO A 212 30.83 9.45 -18.65
C PRO A 212 29.35 9.62 -18.99
N ALA A 213 29.08 10.10 -20.19
CA ALA A 213 27.71 10.17 -20.71
C ALA A 213 27.24 8.78 -21.16
N ILE A 214 26.11 8.33 -20.64
CA ILE A 214 25.45 7.10 -21.06
C ILE A 214 24.53 7.43 -22.23
N PRO A 215 24.68 6.77 -23.40
CA PRO A 215 23.77 6.97 -24.50
C PRO A 215 22.33 6.56 -24.15
N PRO A 216 21.31 7.26 -24.68
CA PRO A 216 19.91 6.89 -24.46
C PRO A 216 19.60 5.46 -24.92
N ARG A 217 18.82 4.74 -24.12
CA ARG A 217 18.37 3.37 -24.38
C ARG A 217 16.86 3.28 -24.55
N HIS A 218 16.18 4.43 -24.52
CA HIS A 218 14.75 4.54 -24.79
C HIS A 218 14.50 4.97 -26.24
N ASN A 219 13.27 4.77 -26.68
CA ASN A 219 12.72 5.36 -27.88
C ASN A 219 11.37 6.01 -27.53
N LEU A 220 11.37 7.33 -27.32
CA LEU A 220 10.19 8.07 -26.87
C LEU A 220 8.99 7.97 -27.85
N GLY A 221 9.23 7.62 -29.12
CA GLY A 221 8.17 7.37 -30.08
C GLY A 221 7.55 5.97 -30.02
N ALA A 222 8.11 5.07 -29.21
CA ALA A 222 7.56 3.72 -29.07
C ALA A 222 6.33 3.71 -28.16
N ALA A 223 5.28 2.98 -28.59
CA ALA A 223 4.05 2.83 -27.82
C ALA A 223 4.18 1.86 -26.64
N THR A 224 5.21 1.00 -26.66
CA THR A 224 5.44 -0.03 -25.64
C THR A 224 6.88 -0.02 -25.16
N GLY A 225 7.10 -0.53 -23.97
CA GLY A 225 8.38 -1.12 -23.55
C GLY A 225 8.28 -2.63 -23.60
N GLN A 226 9.34 -3.32 -23.17
CA GLN A 226 9.45 -4.77 -23.17
C GLN A 226 10.04 -5.26 -21.87
N ILE A 227 9.50 -6.36 -21.36
CA ILE A 227 10.09 -7.08 -20.22
C ILE A 227 10.58 -8.45 -20.67
N VAL A 228 11.76 -8.85 -20.23
CA VAL A 228 12.32 -10.19 -20.41
C VAL A 228 12.67 -10.76 -19.06
N VAL A 229 12.00 -11.84 -18.65
CA VAL A 229 12.34 -12.60 -17.45
C VAL A 229 13.06 -13.87 -17.90
N PHE A 230 14.26 -14.12 -17.38
CA PHE A 230 15.06 -15.27 -17.82
C PHE A 230 14.51 -16.57 -17.25
N ASP A 231 14.12 -16.59 -15.97
CA ASP A 231 13.60 -17.79 -15.33
C ASP A 231 12.76 -17.43 -14.10
N VAL A 232 11.43 -17.52 -14.19
CA VAL A 232 10.50 -17.22 -13.08
C VAL A 232 10.69 -18.14 -11.86
N TYR A 233 11.36 -19.27 -12.01
CA TYR A 233 11.64 -20.23 -10.92
C TYR A 233 12.90 -19.87 -10.13
N ARG A 234 13.71 -18.94 -10.62
CA ARG A 234 14.90 -18.47 -9.94
C ARG A 234 14.55 -17.30 -9.01
N GLY A 235 15.03 -17.36 -7.78
CA GLY A 235 14.83 -16.25 -6.84
C GLY A 235 14.87 -16.70 -5.39
N ARG A 236 14.85 -15.70 -4.49
CA ARG A 236 14.70 -15.94 -3.05
C ARG A 236 13.30 -16.48 -2.77
N ASN A 237 13.21 -17.42 -1.85
CA ASN A 237 11.93 -18.04 -1.49
C ASN A 237 11.15 -18.60 -2.68
N MET A 238 11.83 -19.14 -3.69
CA MET A 238 11.20 -19.85 -4.82
C MET A 238 11.34 -21.37 -4.69
N GLY A 239 11.93 -21.86 -3.59
CA GLY A 239 12.06 -23.29 -3.34
C GLY A 239 10.73 -24.02 -3.23
N GLY A 240 10.67 -25.27 -3.70
CA GLY A 240 9.49 -26.13 -3.61
C GLY A 240 8.50 -26.00 -4.78
N ILE A 241 8.71 -25.06 -5.72
CA ILE A 241 7.90 -24.98 -6.93
C ILE A 241 8.48 -25.88 -8.01
N GLN A 242 7.69 -26.78 -8.54
CA GLN A 242 8.08 -27.61 -9.68
C GLN A 242 8.15 -26.77 -10.96
N ARG A 243 9.16 -27.02 -11.80
CA ARG A 243 9.21 -26.42 -13.12
C ARG A 243 7.99 -26.81 -13.94
N GLY A 244 7.41 -25.83 -14.64
CA GLY A 244 6.18 -25.99 -15.36
C GLY A 244 4.90 -25.74 -14.53
N ALA A 245 5.00 -25.50 -13.22
CA ALA A 245 3.84 -25.12 -12.40
C ALA A 245 3.32 -23.72 -12.74
N ILE A 246 4.22 -22.75 -12.98
CA ILE A 246 3.83 -21.39 -13.39
C ILE A 246 3.54 -21.39 -14.89
N LYS A 247 2.35 -20.93 -15.26
CA LYS A 247 1.87 -20.92 -16.66
C LYS A 247 1.80 -19.54 -17.26
N GLN A 248 1.50 -18.54 -16.44
CA GLN A 248 1.28 -17.17 -16.90
C GLN A 248 1.81 -16.17 -15.87
N LEU A 249 2.12 -14.95 -16.33
CA LEU A 249 2.21 -13.79 -15.49
C LEU A 249 0.98 -12.91 -15.69
N LEU A 250 0.24 -12.63 -14.64
CA LEU A 250 -0.76 -11.58 -14.60
C LEU A 250 -0.04 -10.25 -14.43
N ILE A 251 -0.40 -9.28 -15.26
CA ILE A 251 0.15 -7.93 -15.23
C ILE A 251 -0.89 -6.99 -14.69
N LEU A 252 -0.57 -6.34 -13.58
CA LEU A 252 -1.36 -5.31 -12.93
C LEU A 252 -0.66 -3.96 -13.08
N GLU A 253 -1.44 -2.89 -13.14
CA GLU A 253 -0.97 -1.51 -13.03
C GLU A 253 -1.41 -0.94 -11.70
N ASN A 254 -0.48 -0.43 -10.91
CA ASN A 254 -0.80 0.32 -9.70
C ASN A 254 -1.19 1.75 -10.09
N LEU A 255 -2.42 2.15 -9.78
CA LEU A 255 -2.96 3.43 -10.19
C LEU A 255 -2.55 4.53 -9.21
N PRO A 256 -2.04 5.66 -9.70
CA PRO A 256 -1.74 6.80 -8.84
C PRO A 256 -3.02 7.43 -8.29
N LYS A 257 -2.95 7.98 -7.08
CA LYS A 257 -4.06 8.70 -6.44
C LYS A 257 -4.12 10.14 -6.97
N PRO A 258 -5.19 10.53 -7.69
CA PRO A 258 -5.24 11.83 -8.38
C PRO A 258 -5.67 12.99 -7.49
N VAL A 259 -6.36 12.71 -6.38
CA VAL A 259 -6.87 13.70 -5.42
C VAL A 259 -6.76 13.16 -4.00
N ASN A 260 -6.68 14.05 -3.02
CA ASN A 260 -6.70 13.69 -1.62
C ASN A 260 -7.91 14.30 -0.93
N TYR A 261 -8.84 13.46 -0.46
CA TYR A 261 -10.09 13.89 0.15
C TYR A 261 -9.98 14.08 1.66
N SER A 262 -9.23 13.23 2.33
CA SER A 262 -9.23 13.18 3.79
C SER A 262 -8.10 13.96 4.45
N GLY A 263 -7.10 14.34 3.68
CA GLY A 263 -5.85 14.89 4.21
C GLY A 263 -5.01 13.87 5.00
N SER A 264 -5.36 12.58 4.91
CA SER A 264 -4.72 11.47 5.62
C SER A 264 -4.85 10.18 4.82
N LYS A 265 -4.68 9.04 5.45
CA LYS A 265 -4.86 7.72 4.85
C LYS A 265 -6.31 7.49 4.48
N ASP A 266 -6.55 7.16 3.22
CA ASP A 266 -7.87 6.85 2.66
C ASP A 266 -7.93 5.35 2.33
N PRO A 267 -8.31 4.47 3.27
CA PRO A 267 -8.27 3.04 3.04
C PRO A 267 -9.32 2.62 2.01
N ILE A 268 -8.89 1.94 0.97
CA ILE A 268 -9.75 1.33 -0.05
C ILE A 268 -10.01 -0.15 0.24
N SER A 269 -9.48 -0.66 1.33
CA SER A 269 -9.73 -2.01 1.83
C SER A 269 -9.72 -2.06 3.35
N TYR A 270 -10.32 -3.09 3.93
CA TYR A 270 -10.29 -3.28 5.38
C TYR A 270 -8.88 -3.50 5.93
N GLY A 271 -8.03 -4.18 5.22
CA GLY A 271 -6.64 -4.41 5.64
C GLY A 271 -5.68 -3.27 5.29
N GLY A 272 -6.17 -2.22 4.62
CA GLY A 272 -5.45 -0.99 4.37
C GLY A 272 -4.61 -0.97 3.11
N SER A 273 -5.07 -1.58 2.06
CA SER A 273 -4.58 -1.18 0.75
C SER A 273 -5.01 0.26 0.48
N TYR A 274 -4.09 1.05 -0.05
CA TYR A 274 -4.33 2.45 -0.40
C TYR A 274 -4.23 2.66 -1.91
N THR A 275 -3.85 1.61 -2.66
CA THR A 275 -3.58 1.68 -4.10
C THR A 275 -4.56 0.79 -4.85
N LEU A 276 -5.26 1.37 -5.83
CA LEU A 276 -6.08 0.61 -6.77
C LEU A 276 -5.18 -0.06 -7.81
N ASN A 277 -5.54 -1.28 -8.20
CA ASN A 277 -4.88 -2.03 -9.25
C ASN A 277 -5.80 -2.16 -10.47
N ARG A 278 -5.26 -1.85 -11.67
CA ARG A 278 -5.88 -2.17 -12.94
C ARG A 278 -5.36 -3.51 -13.44
N VAL A 279 -6.26 -4.40 -13.85
CA VAL A 279 -5.92 -5.68 -14.49
C VAL A 279 -5.66 -5.42 -15.97
N LEU A 280 -4.42 -5.55 -16.41
CA LEU A 280 -4.07 -5.38 -17.82
C LEU A 280 -4.29 -6.67 -18.59
N GLY A 281 -4.03 -7.83 -18.00
CA GLY A 281 -4.16 -9.13 -18.61
C GLY A 281 -3.01 -10.06 -18.25
N THR A 282 -2.82 -11.11 -19.07
CA THR A 282 -1.78 -12.13 -18.84
C THR A 282 -0.84 -12.28 -20.03
N VAL A 283 0.37 -12.77 -19.73
CA VAL A 283 1.35 -13.20 -20.72
C VAL A 283 1.83 -14.61 -20.39
N PRO A 284 2.18 -15.45 -21.39
CA PRO A 284 2.60 -16.82 -21.15
C PRO A 284 4.00 -16.90 -20.53
N VAL A 285 4.20 -17.94 -19.73
CA VAL A 285 5.51 -18.38 -19.23
C VAL A 285 5.93 -19.62 -20.02
N GLU A 286 7.11 -19.60 -20.62
CA GLU A 286 7.64 -20.71 -21.39
C GLU A 286 8.04 -21.92 -20.51
N ALA A 287 8.21 -23.09 -21.10
CA ALA A 287 8.54 -24.31 -20.38
C ALA A 287 9.89 -24.23 -19.63
N ASP A 288 10.81 -23.39 -20.09
CA ASP A 288 12.09 -23.11 -19.42
C ASP A 288 11.98 -22.03 -18.34
N GLY A 289 10.78 -21.47 -18.11
CA GLY A 289 10.52 -20.41 -17.15
C GLY A 289 10.76 -19.00 -17.70
N SER A 290 11.13 -18.86 -18.97
CA SER A 290 11.37 -17.55 -19.57
C SER A 290 10.08 -16.85 -19.98
N VAL A 291 10.12 -15.51 -19.97
CA VAL A 291 9.03 -14.63 -20.41
C VAL A 291 9.61 -13.52 -21.28
N ASN A 292 8.89 -13.16 -22.33
CA ASN A 292 9.19 -12.03 -23.19
C ASN A 292 7.87 -11.37 -23.63
N ALA A 293 7.64 -10.13 -23.19
CA ALA A 293 6.36 -9.48 -23.41
C ALA A 293 6.48 -7.96 -23.57
N TYR A 294 5.61 -7.41 -24.40
CA TYR A 294 5.37 -5.96 -24.45
C TYR A 294 4.54 -5.51 -23.26
N VAL A 295 4.87 -4.33 -22.74
CA VAL A 295 4.16 -3.70 -21.60
C VAL A 295 3.98 -2.20 -21.84
N PRO A 296 2.94 -1.57 -21.28
CA PRO A 296 2.77 -0.13 -21.36
C PRO A 296 3.92 0.57 -20.63
N PRO A 297 4.57 1.55 -21.27
CA PRO A 297 5.67 2.29 -20.66
C PRO A 297 5.17 3.35 -19.69
N LEU A 298 6.05 3.85 -18.81
CA LEU A 298 5.76 4.92 -17.84
C LEU A 298 4.56 4.59 -16.92
N ARG A 299 4.41 3.30 -16.59
CA ARG A 299 3.40 2.77 -15.66
C ARG A 299 4.07 2.01 -14.52
N SER A 300 3.44 2.04 -13.36
CA SER A 300 3.86 1.22 -12.22
C SER A 300 3.26 -0.18 -12.36
N LEU A 301 4.04 -1.14 -12.84
CA LEU A 301 3.58 -2.49 -13.18
C LEU A 301 3.93 -3.49 -12.08
N GLN A 302 2.97 -4.32 -11.72
CA GLN A 302 3.11 -5.39 -10.74
C GLN A 302 2.84 -6.74 -11.41
N LEU A 303 3.67 -7.74 -11.12
CA LEU A 303 3.56 -9.06 -11.72
C LEU A 303 3.09 -10.09 -10.69
N VAL A 304 2.18 -10.97 -11.10
CA VAL A 304 1.72 -12.12 -10.31
C VAL A 304 1.89 -13.39 -11.14
N ALA A 305 2.68 -14.33 -10.63
CA ALA A 305 2.85 -15.64 -11.26
C ALA A 305 1.63 -16.52 -10.98
N LEU A 306 1.01 -17.06 -12.02
CA LEU A 306 -0.18 -17.89 -11.96
C LEU A 306 0.13 -19.33 -12.38
N ASP A 307 -0.52 -20.30 -11.70
CA ASP A 307 -0.49 -21.71 -12.07
C ASP A 307 -1.52 -22.06 -13.19
N ASP A 308 -1.70 -23.35 -13.46
CA ASP A 308 -2.65 -23.87 -14.45
C ASP A 308 -4.13 -23.66 -14.04
N GLN A 309 -4.39 -23.46 -12.76
CA GLN A 309 -5.70 -23.12 -12.23
C GLN A 309 -5.93 -21.60 -12.11
N ALA A 310 -4.99 -20.78 -12.61
CA ALA A 310 -4.96 -19.33 -12.46
C ALA A 310 -5.01 -18.89 -10.98
N LEU A 311 -4.33 -19.63 -10.09
CA LEU A 311 -4.09 -19.25 -8.71
C LEU A 311 -2.70 -18.61 -8.59
N SER A 312 -2.57 -17.62 -7.71
CA SER A 312 -1.31 -16.91 -7.51
C SER A 312 -0.28 -17.79 -6.80
N VAL A 313 0.77 -18.15 -7.53
CA VAL A 313 1.95 -18.85 -6.99
C VAL A 313 2.84 -17.88 -6.24
N LYS A 314 3.14 -16.75 -6.87
CA LYS A 314 4.03 -15.71 -6.34
C LYS A 314 3.55 -14.35 -6.79
N ARG A 315 3.58 -13.38 -5.89
CA ARG A 315 3.15 -12.01 -6.14
C ARG A 315 4.27 -11.03 -5.83
N MET A 316 4.50 -10.06 -6.71
CA MET A 316 5.27 -8.85 -6.35
C MET A 316 4.50 -8.03 -5.32
N LEU A 317 5.22 -7.44 -4.37
CA LEU A 317 4.66 -6.50 -3.39
C LEU A 317 5.08 -5.06 -3.67
N SER A 318 5.78 -4.84 -4.76
CA SER A 318 6.21 -3.57 -5.30
C SER A 318 5.98 -3.58 -6.82
N PHE A 319 6.57 -2.64 -7.54
CA PHE A 319 6.34 -2.47 -8.97
C PHE A 319 7.66 -2.26 -9.72
N LEU A 320 7.59 -2.43 -11.01
CA LEU A 320 8.62 -2.05 -11.98
C LEU A 320 8.07 -0.97 -12.93
N THR A 321 8.97 -0.20 -13.51
CA THR A 321 8.66 0.78 -14.56
C THR A 321 9.57 0.54 -15.75
N VAL A 322 9.03 0.68 -16.95
CA VAL A 322 9.77 0.55 -18.22
C VAL A 322 9.59 1.84 -19.00
N MET A 323 10.65 2.35 -19.61
CA MET A 323 10.59 3.51 -20.49
C MET A 323 10.08 3.11 -21.89
N PRO A 324 9.56 4.05 -22.71
CA PRO A 324 9.19 3.75 -24.08
C PRO A 324 10.37 3.17 -24.86
N GLY A 325 10.15 2.02 -25.52
CA GLY A 325 11.19 1.30 -26.28
C GLY A 325 12.29 0.64 -25.48
N GLU A 326 12.25 0.73 -24.15
CA GLU A 326 13.20 0.03 -23.28
C GLU A 326 12.94 -1.47 -23.30
N VAL A 327 14.02 -2.26 -23.31
CA VAL A 327 13.99 -3.69 -22.99
C VAL A 327 14.55 -3.86 -21.57
N SER A 328 13.66 -4.06 -20.60
CA SER A 328 14.01 -4.30 -19.21
C SER A 328 14.17 -5.80 -18.96
N THR A 329 15.22 -6.21 -18.26
CA THR A 329 15.53 -7.64 -18.05
C THR A 329 15.58 -7.98 -16.57
N CYS A 330 14.97 -9.12 -16.21
CA CYS A 330 15.00 -9.72 -14.89
C CYS A 330 15.60 -11.13 -14.96
N ILE A 331 16.53 -11.45 -14.08
CA ILE A 331 17.08 -12.82 -14.00
C ILE A 331 16.01 -13.79 -13.49
N GLY A 332 15.18 -13.35 -12.56
CA GLY A 332 14.09 -14.15 -11.98
C GLY A 332 13.21 -13.36 -11.02
N CYS A 333 12.49 -14.07 -10.15
CA CYS A 333 11.59 -13.49 -9.15
C CYS A 333 12.36 -13.22 -7.85
N HIS A 334 12.83 -11.98 -7.65
CA HIS A 334 13.61 -11.57 -6.48
C HIS A 334 14.88 -12.41 -6.27
N GLU A 335 15.72 -12.48 -7.29
CA GLU A 335 17.01 -13.17 -7.24
C GLU A 335 17.93 -12.60 -6.16
N ASP A 336 18.86 -13.43 -5.69
CA ASP A 336 19.94 -12.99 -4.82
C ASP A 336 20.94 -12.14 -5.61
N ARG A 337 21.13 -10.88 -5.20
CA ARG A 337 22.01 -9.92 -5.86
C ARG A 337 23.43 -9.91 -5.30
N SER A 338 23.76 -10.86 -4.45
CA SER A 338 25.12 -11.07 -3.92
C SER A 338 25.99 -11.92 -4.84
N ALA A 339 25.40 -12.57 -5.86
CA ALA A 339 26.09 -13.45 -6.79
C ALA A 339 25.73 -13.13 -8.25
N SER A 340 26.69 -13.31 -9.16
CA SER A 340 26.40 -13.25 -10.59
C SER A 340 25.65 -14.51 -11.01
N PRO A 341 24.52 -14.39 -11.76
CA PRO A 341 23.81 -15.56 -12.24
C PRO A 341 24.65 -16.32 -13.27
N ALA A 342 24.48 -17.64 -13.32
CA ALA A 342 25.05 -18.43 -14.40
C ALA A 342 24.50 -17.95 -15.75
N LEU A 343 25.37 -17.92 -16.75
CA LEU A 343 24.98 -17.57 -18.11
C LEU A 343 23.90 -18.54 -18.61
N GLN A 344 22.80 -18.01 -19.08
CA GLN A 344 21.68 -18.75 -19.67
C GLN A 344 21.57 -18.36 -21.15
N SER A 345 21.76 -19.33 -22.04
CA SER A 345 21.60 -19.11 -23.48
C SER A 345 20.36 -19.83 -24.02
N GLY A 346 19.85 -19.36 -25.14
CA GLY A 346 18.78 -20.05 -25.87
C GLY A 346 17.41 -19.99 -25.17
N LEU A 347 17.10 -18.89 -24.46
CA LEU A 347 15.79 -18.70 -23.83
C LEU A 347 14.65 -18.85 -24.85
N ARG A 348 13.70 -19.73 -24.55
CA ARG A 348 12.58 -20.03 -25.46
C ARG A 348 11.74 -18.79 -25.76
N ALA A 349 11.52 -17.95 -24.78
CA ALA A 349 10.77 -16.71 -24.97
C ALA A 349 11.42 -15.74 -25.96
N LEU A 350 12.73 -15.78 -26.16
CA LEU A 350 13.46 -14.96 -27.12
C LEU A 350 13.53 -15.57 -28.53
N GLN A 351 13.08 -16.82 -28.70
CA GLN A 351 13.01 -17.49 -30.01
C GLN A 351 11.75 -17.10 -30.80
N ARG A 352 10.89 -16.29 -30.25
CA ARG A 352 9.69 -15.75 -30.84
C ARG A 352 9.54 -14.26 -30.56
N PRO A 353 8.69 -13.52 -31.28
CA PRO A 353 8.36 -12.14 -30.95
C PRO A 353 7.82 -12.02 -29.52
N PRO A 354 8.01 -10.86 -28.85
CA PRO A 354 7.39 -10.60 -27.55
C PRO A 354 5.88 -10.82 -27.58
N SER A 355 5.33 -11.37 -26.49
CA SER A 355 3.89 -11.55 -26.36
C SER A 355 3.20 -10.22 -26.11
N GLU A 356 2.05 -10.02 -26.72
CA GLU A 356 1.09 -9.00 -26.30
C GLU A 356 0.41 -9.42 -25.00
N ILE A 357 0.00 -8.45 -24.19
CA ILE A 357 -0.82 -8.70 -23.01
C ILE A 357 -2.21 -9.14 -23.49
N THR A 358 -2.64 -10.34 -23.11
CA THR A 358 -3.96 -10.84 -23.42
C THR A 358 -4.94 -10.46 -22.30
N PRO A 359 -5.95 -9.60 -22.56
CA PRO A 359 -6.97 -9.27 -21.58
C PRO A 359 -7.70 -10.52 -21.10
N VAL A 360 -8.04 -10.56 -19.80
CA VAL A 360 -8.80 -11.69 -19.25
C VAL A 360 -10.29 -11.48 -19.55
N PRO A 361 -10.93 -12.37 -20.32
CA PRO A 361 -12.32 -12.17 -20.76
C PRO A 361 -13.31 -12.05 -19.59
N GLY A 362 -14.24 -11.09 -19.69
CA GLY A 362 -15.29 -10.88 -18.69
C GLY A 362 -14.78 -10.35 -17.33
N THR A 363 -13.57 -9.78 -17.31
CA THR A 363 -12.98 -9.18 -16.11
C THR A 363 -13.02 -7.66 -16.22
N PRO A 364 -13.43 -6.92 -15.18
CA PRO A 364 -13.32 -5.48 -15.17
C PRO A 364 -11.84 -5.06 -15.13
N GLU A 365 -11.51 -3.91 -15.70
CA GLU A 365 -10.15 -3.35 -15.57
C GLU A 365 -9.80 -3.05 -14.12
N ILE A 366 -10.75 -2.50 -13.35
CA ILE A 366 -10.61 -2.19 -11.94
C ILE A 366 -11.80 -2.81 -11.22
N PHE A 367 -11.52 -3.65 -10.22
CA PHE A 367 -12.57 -4.29 -9.44
C PHE A 367 -13.27 -3.30 -8.52
N ASP A 368 -14.61 -3.31 -8.59
CA ASP A 368 -15.50 -2.68 -7.63
C ASP A 368 -16.30 -3.79 -6.92
N TYR A 369 -16.01 -4.01 -5.65
CA TYR A 369 -16.60 -5.15 -4.93
C TYR A 369 -18.13 -5.17 -4.95
N PRO A 370 -18.83 -4.06 -4.67
CA PRO A 370 -20.30 -4.04 -4.72
C PRO A 370 -20.87 -4.41 -6.10
N ARG A 371 -20.20 -3.99 -7.17
CA ARG A 371 -20.64 -4.23 -8.55
C ARG A 371 -20.26 -5.62 -9.07
N ASP A 372 -19.02 -6.05 -8.82
CA ASP A 372 -18.42 -7.18 -9.53
C ASP A 372 -18.43 -8.47 -8.72
N ILE A 373 -18.36 -8.37 -7.39
CA ILE A 373 -18.20 -9.52 -6.48
C ILE A 373 -19.45 -9.77 -5.67
N GLN A 374 -20.11 -8.76 -5.12
CA GLN A 374 -21.32 -8.93 -4.32
C GLN A 374 -22.40 -9.74 -5.02
N PRO A 375 -22.71 -9.55 -6.32
CA PRO A 375 -23.73 -10.34 -7.00
C PRO A 375 -23.46 -11.85 -7.04
N ILE A 376 -22.20 -12.26 -6.88
CA ILE A 376 -21.85 -13.69 -6.77
C ILE A 376 -22.36 -14.26 -5.44
N TRP A 377 -22.12 -13.51 -4.34
CA TRP A 377 -22.61 -13.92 -3.02
C TRP A 377 -24.14 -13.91 -2.95
N ASP A 378 -24.77 -12.92 -3.56
CA ASP A 378 -26.24 -12.82 -3.61
C ASP A 378 -26.87 -14.05 -4.24
N ARG A 379 -26.28 -14.57 -5.33
CA ARG A 379 -26.78 -15.77 -6.01
C ARG A 379 -26.51 -17.06 -5.28
N HIS A 380 -25.34 -17.22 -4.67
CA HIS A 380 -24.86 -18.53 -4.22
C HIS A 380 -24.81 -18.71 -2.70
N CYS A 381 -24.79 -17.62 -1.92
CA CYS A 381 -24.45 -17.68 -0.50
C CYS A 381 -25.57 -17.24 0.45
N LEU A 382 -26.48 -16.34 0.01
CA LEU A 382 -27.48 -15.74 0.91
C LEU A 382 -28.51 -16.74 1.44
N LYS A 383 -28.71 -17.88 0.76
CA LYS A 383 -29.58 -18.94 1.28
C LYS A 383 -29.22 -19.36 2.72
N CYS A 384 -27.94 -19.28 3.08
CA CYS A 384 -27.43 -19.68 4.40
C CYS A 384 -26.79 -18.49 5.17
N HIS A 385 -26.31 -17.46 4.47
CA HIS A 385 -25.52 -16.38 5.03
C HIS A 385 -26.22 -15.01 5.01
N ASP A 386 -27.55 -14.98 4.95
CA ASP A 386 -28.35 -13.78 5.21
C ASP A 386 -28.52 -13.57 6.73
N VAL A 387 -28.98 -12.40 7.14
CA VAL A 387 -29.19 -12.01 8.55
C VAL A 387 -30.15 -12.97 9.28
N ASP A 388 -31.15 -13.52 8.59
CA ASP A 388 -32.13 -14.37 9.21
C ASP A 388 -31.58 -15.78 9.61
N LYS A 389 -30.52 -16.24 8.95
CA LYS A 389 -29.85 -17.51 9.27
C LYS A 389 -28.46 -17.32 9.83
N ALA A 390 -27.65 -16.49 9.18
CA ALA A 390 -26.27 -16.17 9.53
C ALA A 390 -25.43 -17.40 9.92
N GLU A 391 -25.58 -18.52 9.15
CA GLU A 391 -24.89 -19.77 9.47
C GLU A 391 -23.37 -19.55 9.53
N GLY A 392 -22.70 -20.23 10.44
CA GLY A 392 -21.31 -19.97 10.75
C GLY A 392 -21.03 -18.54 11.26
N ARG A 393 -22.07 -17.80 11.66
CA ARG A 393 -22.02 -16.37 12.04
C ARG A 393 -21.48 -15.50 10.94
N ALA A 394 -21.61 -15.90 9.68
CA ALA A 394 -21.14 -15.15 8.52
C ALA A 394 -22.29 -14.44 7.83
N LEU A 395 -22.18 -13.13 7.68
CA LEU A 395 -23.13 -12.31 6.93
C LEU A 395 -22.50 -11.97 5.57
N LEU A 396 -23.12 -12.41 4.50
CA LEU A 396 -22.63 -12.17 3.13
C LEU A 396 -23.56 -11.28 2.31
N THR A 397 -24.45 -10.55 2.99
CA THR A 397 -25.35 -9.58 2.35
C THR A 397 -24.60 -8.33 1.88
N GLY A 398 -25.09 -7.71 0.82
CA GLY A 398 -24.64 -6.40 0.35
C GLY A 398 -25.14 -5.23 1.19
N ASP A 399 -25.78 -5.47 2.34
CA ASP A 399 -26.24 -4.42 3.24
C ASP A 399 -25.08 -3.52 3.68
N HIS A 400 -25.35 -2.22 3.71
CA HIS A 400 -24.38 -1.22 4.10
C HIS A 400 -24.12 -1.24 5.60
N GLY A 401 -22.87 -1.46 5.98
CA GLY A 401 -22.35 -1.07 7.27
C GLY A 401 -21.85 0.38 7.27
N PRO A 402 -21.26 0.84 8.36
CA PRO A 402 -20.75 2.22 8.47
C PRO A 402 -19.71 2.58 7.40
N MET A 403 -18.88 1.64 6.99
CA MET A 403 -17.81 1.83 6.00
C MET A 403 -17.95 0.88 4.82
N PHE A 404 -18.05 -0.41 5.09
CA PHE A 404 -18.13 -1.48 4.11
C PHE A 404 -19.51 -2.13 4.11
N THR A 405 -19.77 -3.00 3.13
CA THR A 405 -20.88 -3.94 3.20
C THR A 405 -20.59 -5.04 4.22
N HIS A 406 -21.64 -5.69 4.74
CA HIS A 406 -21.50 -6.79 5.69
C HIS A 406 -20.66 -7.94 5.13
N SER A 407 -20.87 -8.29 3.86
CA SER A 407 -20.11 -9.34 3.17
C SER A 407 -18.63 -9.03 3.09
N TYR A 408 -18.27 -7.84 2.61
CA TYR A 408 -16.87 -7.44 2.48
C TYR A 408 -16.16 -7.45 3.83
N PHE A 409 -16.78 -6.84 4.84
CA PHE A 409 -16.23 -6.85 6.19
C PHE A 409 -16.08 -8.27 6.73
N THR A 410 -17.10 -9.13 6.58
CA THR A 410 -17.05 -10.53 7.05
C THR A 410 -15.89 -11.28 6.41
N LEU A 411 -15.72 -11.17 5.08
CA LEU A 411 -14.68 -11.90 4.36
C LEU A 411 -13.27 -11.42 4.74
N THR A 412 -13.09 -10.11 4.86
CA THR A 412 -11.79 -9.53 5.14
C THR A 412 -11.41 -9.60 6.62
N ALA A 413 -12.32 -9.26 7.53
CA ALA A 413 -12.06 -9.30 8.97
C ALA A 413 -11.89 -10.73 9.51
N ARG A 414 -12.52 -11.73 8.88
CA ARG A 414 -12.35 -13.15 9.22
C ARG A 414 -11.23 -13.83 8.43
N VAL A 415 -10.38 -13.06 7.79
CA VAL A 415 -9.21 -13.55 7.07
C VAL A 415 -9.56 -14.65 6.05
N GLN A 416 -10.69 -14.49 5.35
CA GLN A 416 -11.05 -15.39 4.27
C GLN A 416 -10.27 -15.04 2.98
N VAL A 417 -9.62 -13.89 2.96
CA VAL A 417 -8.84 -13.35 1.85
C VAL A 417 -7.41 -13.10 2.31
N ALA A 418 -6.44 -13.68 1.60
CA ALA A 418 -5.01 -13.53 1.84
C ALA A 418 -4.39 -12.67 0.73
N ASP A 419 -4.77 -11.41 0.66
CA ASP A 419 -4.47 -10.49 -0.46
C ASP A 419 -3.07 -9.88 -0.47
N GLY A 420 -2.32 -10.04 0.59
CA GLY A 420 -0.92 -9.61 0.68
C GLY A 420 -0.67 -8.12 0.92
N ARG A 421 -1.72 -7.34 1.14
CA ARG A 421 -1.61 -5.90 1.36
C ARG A 421 -0.87 -5.55 2.66
N ASP A 422 -0.10 -4.47 2.60
CA ASP A 422 0.66 -3.87 3.71
C ASP A 422 1.51 -4.86 4.54
N LEU A 423 2.07 -5.85 3.88
CA LEU A 423 2.87 -6.87 4.53
C LEU A 423 4.23 -6.33 4.95
N ALA A 424 4.70 -6.76 6.15
CA ALA A 424 5.96 -6.31 6.74
C ALA A 424 7.20 -6.76 5.95
N ARG A 425 7.09 -7.81 5.13
CA ARG A 425 8.19 -8.34 4.33
C ARG A 425 7.99 -8.03 2.86
N GLY A 426 9.07 -7.80 2.15
CA GLY A 426 9.05 -7.56 0.72
C GLY A 426 9.04 -8.82 -0.14
N ASN A 427 9.16 -10.01 0.46
CA ASN A 427 9.24 -11.27 -0.27
C ASN A 427 8.75 -12.43 0.59
N TYR A 428 7.68 -13.08 0.18
CA TYR A 428 7.03 -14.21 0.84
C TYR A 428 7.27 -15.51 0.06
N ALA A 429 7.16 -16.64 0.75
CA ALA A 429 7.22 -17.96 0.10
C ALA A 429 6.05 -18.12 -0.89
N PRO A 430 6.20 -18.98 -1.91
CA PRO A 430 5.10 -19.30 -2.82
C PRO A 430 3.86 -19.82 -2.11
N TYR A 431 2.69 -19.58 -2.69
CA TYR A 431 1.38 -20.02 -2.18
C TYR A 431 1.05 -19.53 -0.75
N THR A 432 1.68 -18.46 -0.27
CA THR A 432 1.43 -17.94 1.09
C THR A 432 0.58 -16.67 1.12
N ILE A 433 0.41 -16.00 -0.02
CA ILE A 433 -0.46 -14.84 -0.20
C ILE A 433 -1.21 -14.96 -1.54
N GLY A 434 -2.26 -14.17 -1.69
CA GLY A 434 -3.09 -14.11 -2.90
C GLY A 434 -4.17 -15.19 -2.93
N SER A 435 -4.70 -15.44 -4.12
CA SER A 435 -5.83 -16.35 -4.33
C SER A 435 -5.54 -17.77 -3.85
N ALA A 436 -4.34 -18.30 -4.09
CA ALA A 436 -3.97 -19.65 -3.67
C ALA A 436 -3.95 -19.86 -2.14
N ALA A 437 -3.64 -18.81 -1.38
CA ALA A 437 -3.57 -18.86 0.08
C ALA A 437 -4.92 -18.53 0.76
N SER A 438 -5.92 -18.11 0.00
CA SER A 438 -7.17 -17.59 0.55
C SER A 438 -8.13 -18.71 0.98
N PRO A 439 -8.51 -18.79 2.28
CA PRO A 439 -9.45 -19.81 2.76
C PRO A 439 -10.81 -19.77 2.02
N LEU A 440 -11.21 -18.63 1.51
CA LEU A 440 -12.40 -18.47 0.68
C LEU A 440 -12.34 -19.39 -0.54
N LEU A 441 -11.22 -19.39 -1.28
CA LEU A 441 -11.07 -20.22 -2.48
C LEU A 441 -11.15 -21.72 -2.17
N ALA A 442 -10.55 -22.15 -1.07
CA ALA A 442 -10.65 -23.55 -0.63
C ALA A 442 -12.11 -23.96 -0.36
N LYS A 443 -12.95 -23.04 0.14
CA LYS A 443 -14.39 -23.29 0.32
C LYS A 443 -15.14 -23.32 -1.02
N LEU A 444 -14.85 -22.40 -1.93
CA LEU A 444 -15.53 -22.28 -3.21
C LEU A 444 -15.19 -23.41 -4.20
N THR A 445 -14.01 -24.02 -4.06
CA THR A 445 -13.56 -25.15 -4.89
C THR A 445 -13.73 -26.51 -4.21
N GLY A 446 -13.97 -26.51 -2.92
CA GLY A 446 -14.21 -27.72 -2.10
C GLY A 446 -15.68 -28.10 -1.96
N ALA A 447 -15.97 -28.92 -0.98
CA ALA A 447 -17.32 -29.41 -0.68
C ALA A 447 -18.05 -28.53 0.34
N HIS A 448 -18.14 -27.23 0.12
CA HIS A 448 -18.87 -26.31 1.00
C HIS A 448 -20.36 -26.28 0.64
N HIS A 449 -21.16 -27.15 1.26
CA HIS A 449 -22.61 -27.20 1.13
C HIS A 449 -23.12 -27.19 -0.34
N ASP A 450 -22.42 -27.91 -1.22
CA ASP A 450 -22.72 -28.04 -2.66
C ASP A 450 -22.74 -26.73 -3.45
N VAL A 451 -22.20 -25.66 -2.89
CA VAL A 451 -22.02 -24.40 -3.62
C VAL A 451 -21.08 -24.62 -4.80
N ARG A 452 -21.51 -24.20 -5.98
CA ARG A 452 -20.73 -24.25 -7.22
C ARG A 452 -20.84 -22.92 -7.93
N LEU A 453 -19.70 -22.23 -8.06
CA LEU A 453 -19.58 -21.03 -8.89
C LEU A 453 -19.32 -21.47 -10.33
N THR A 454 -19.80 -20.68 -11.26
CA THR A 454 -19.41 -20.83 -12.68
C THR A 454 -17.93 -20.50 -12.85
N PRO A 455 -17.25 -21.06 -13.86
CA PRO A 455 -15.84 -20.74 -14.12
C PRO A 455 -15.54 -19.23 -14.26
N PRO A 456 -16.40 -18.39 -14.91
CA PRO A 456 -16.22 -16.95 -14.90
C PRO A 456 -16.31 -16.32 -13.51
N GLU A 457 -17.28 -16.70 -12.69
CA GLU A 457 -17.42 -16.17 -11.31
C GLU A 457 -16.23 -16.53 -10.43
N LEU A 458 -15.77 -17.78 -10.50
CA LEU A 458 -14.59 -18.22 -9.77
C LEU A 458 -13.34 -17.44 -10.19
N ARG A 459 -13.20 -17.16 -11.49
CA ARG A 459 -12.11 -16.34 -12.02
C ARG A 459 -12.16 -14.90 -11.50
N LEU A 460 -13.35 -14.28 -11.46
CA LEU A 460 -13.53 -12.94 -10.90
C LEU A 460 -13.07 -12.87 -9.44
N VAL A 461 -13.46 -13.86 -8.63
CA VAL A 461 -13.06 -13.89 -7.20
C VAL A 461 -11.54 -14.04 -7.07
N LYS A 462 -10.90 -14.92 -7.85
CA LYS A 462 -9.44 -15.09 -7.84
C LYS A 462 -8.73 -13.77 -8.19
N LEU A 463 -9.11 -13.16 -9.29
CA LEU A 463 -8.50 -11.91 -9.77
C LEU A 463 -8.75 -10.73 -8.83
N TRP A 464 -9.95 -10.62 -8.24
CA TRP A 464 -10.21 -9.61 -7.21
C TRP A 464 -9.25 -9.73 -6.03
N ILE A 465 -9.01 -10.96 -5.54
CA ILE A 465 -8.06 -11.19 -4.46
C ILE A 465 -6.64 -10.81 -4.89
N ASP A 466 -6.23 -11.26 -6.09
CA ASP A 466 -4.89 -11.00 -6.60
C ASP A 466 -4.68 -9.53 -7.02
N ALA A 467 -5.76 -8.77 -7.23
CA ALA A 467 -5.75 -7.32 -7.40
C ALA A 467 -5.90 -6.54 -6.08
N SER A 468 -5.48 -7.10 -4.94
CA SER A 468 -5.49 -6.52 -3.58
C SER A 468 -6.85 -6.44 -2.88
N ALA A 469 -7.85 -7.18 -3.34
CA ALA A 469 -9.17 -7.32 -2.71
C ALA A 469 -9.78 -5.98 -2.25
N THR A 470 -9.71 -4.95 -3.08
CA THR A 470 -10.22 -3.61 -2.77
C THR A 470 -11.74 -3.59 -2.71
N PHE A 471 -12.30 -2.65 -1.94
CA PHE A 471 -13.74 -2.45 -1.81
C PHE A 471 -14.30 -1.55 -2.93
N PRO A 472 -13.83 -0.28 -3.10
CA PRO A 472 -14.24 0.53 -4.22
C PRO A 472 -13.34 0.28 -5.45
N GLY A 473 -13.90 0.46 -6.63
CA GLY A 473 -13.17 0.47 -7.90
C GLY A 473 -12.72 1.87 -8.34
N THR A 474 -12.83 2.87 -7.46
CA THR A 474 -12.49 4.26 -7.78
C THR A 474 -12.02 5.01 -6.55
N TYR A 475 -11.01 5.87 -6.72
CA TYR A 475 -10.61 6.79 -5.65
C TYR A 475 -11.68 7.85 -5.35
N ALA A 476 -12.61 8.11 -6.27
CA ALA A 476 -13.73 9.01 -6.01
C ALA A 476 -14.61 8.56 -4.84
N ALA A 477 -14.64 7.26 -4.53
CA ALA A 477 -15.35 6.71 -3.39
C ALA A 477 -14.93 7.32 -2.05
N LEU A 478 -13.69 7.75 -1.96
CA LEU A 478 -13.11 8.32 -0.73
C LEU A 478 -13.71 9.69 -0.40
N GLY A 479 -14.20 10.43 -1.41
CA GLY A 479 -14.91 11.69 -1.25
C GLY A 479 -16.39 11.54 -0.88
N SER A 480 -16.94 10.32 -0.92
CA SER A 480 -18.38 10.07 -0.72
C SER A 480 -18.77 9.68 0.71
N GLY A 481 -17.88 9.88 1.69
CA GLY A 481 -18.19 9.52 3.07
C GLY A 481 -18.25 8.02 3.32
N MET A 482 -17.42 7.26 2.64
CA MET A 482 -17.29 5.81 2.80
C MET A 482 -17.15 5.38 4.26
N ILE A 483 -16.60 6.25 5.09
CA ILE A 483 -16.39 6.10 6.53
C ILE A 483 -17.26 7.09 7.31
N GLY A 484 -18.43 7.44 6.83
CA GLY A 484 -19.34 8.38 7.49
C GLY A 484 -18.69 9.72 7.82
N SER A 485 -18.71 10.71 6.98
CA SER A 485 -18.23 12.09 7.15
C SER A 485 -16.94 12.52 6.47
N TYR A 486 -16.32 11.69 5.68
CA TYR A 486 -15.18 12.10 4.84
C TYR A 486 -15.54 13.18 3.82
N ALA A 487 -16.78 13.23 3.36
CA ALA A 487 -17.25 14.19 2.36
C ALA A 487 -17.08 15.67 2.77
N ALA A 488 -16.79 15.94 4.04
CA ALA A 488 -16.64 17.31 4.56
C ALA A 488 -15.18 17.73 4.75
N LEU A 489 -14.20 16.87 4.45
CA LEU A 489 -12.79 17.19 4.65
C LEU A 489 -12.23 17.90 3.43
N GLN A 490 -12.52 19.18 3.30
CA GLN A 490 -11.71 20.05 2.47
C GLN A 490 -10.35 20.29 3.10
N TYR A 491 -9.33 20.44 2.27
CA TYR A 491 -7.97 20.79 2.63
C TYR A 491 -7.91 21.76 3.81
N GLY A 492 -7.33 21.31 4.93
CA GLY A 492 -7.00 22.16 6.07
C GLY A 492 -8.11 22.47 7.08
N THR A 493 -9.37 22.14 6.80
CA THR A 493 -10.45 22.31 7.76
C THR A 493 -11.05 20.95 8.10
N ARG A 494 -10.59 20.36 9.19
CA ARG A 494 -11.26 19.19 9.78
C ARG A 494 -12.49 19.70 10.51
N PRO A 495 -13.74 19.42 10.07
CA PRO A 495 -14.86 19.64 10.94
C PRO A 495 -14.65 18.75 12.17
N LYS A 496 -14.82 19.29 13.35
CA LYS A 496 -15.01 18.48 14.55
C LYS A 496 -16.32 17.71 14.36
N LEU A 497 -16.18 16.46 13.91
CA LEU A 497 -17.31 15.57 13.75
C LEU A 497 -17.69 15.05 15.12
N ASP A 498 -18.69 15.67 15.70
CA ASP A 498 -19.36 15.13 16.87
C ASP A 498 -20.34 14.04 16.42
N TYR A 499 -19.78 12.84 16.18
CA TYR A 499 -20.58 11.66 15.80
C TYR A 499 -21.60 11.24 16.86
N LEU A 500 -21.44 11.68 18.08
CA LEU A 500 -22.42 11.51 19.14
C LEU A 500 -23.40 12.69 19.20
N GLY A 501 -23.21 13.68 18.35
CA GLY A 501 -24.04 14.90 18.27
C GLY A 501 -25.46 14.69 17.78
N TRP A 502 -25.73 13.59 17.09
CA TRP A 502 -27.07 13.31 16.60
C TRP A 502 -28.00 12.91 17.73
N PRO A 503 -29.20 13.52 17.83
CA PRO A 503 -30.10 13.30 18.97
C PRO A 503 -30.49 11.84 19.18
N GLY A 504 -30.81 11.12 18.12
CA GLY A 504 -31.15 9.69 18.17
C GLY A 504 -29.99 8.81 18.60
N LEU A 505 -28.76 9.14 18.21
CA LEU A 505 -27.57 8.40 18.64
C LEU A 505 -27.27 8.61 20.13
N LYS A 506 -27.51 9.80 20.69
CA LYS A 506 -27.39 10.04 22.13
C LYS A 506 -28.36 9.18 22.93
N SER A 507 -29.61 9.11 22.48
CA SER A 507 -30.63 8.28 23.10
C SER A 507 -30.31 6.81 23.00
N ALA A 508 -29.86 6.33 21.82
CA ALA A 508 -29.41 4.95 21.61
C ALA A 508 -28.21 4.59 22.48
N ALA A 509 -27.21 5.47 22.58
CA ALA A 509 -26.05 5.28 23.45
C ALA A 509 -26.45 5.16 24.94
N ALA A 510 -27.41 5.96 25.39
CA ALA A 510 -27.94 5.86 26.75
C ALA A 510 -28.63 4.51 27.01
N VAL A 511 -29.35 3.97 26.03
CA VAL A 511 -29.94 2.62 26.12
C VAL A 511 -28.84 1.55 26.21
N ILE A 512 -27.83 1.59 25.33
CA ILE A 512 -26.72 0.63 25.35
C ILE A 512 -26.02 0.63 26.72
N ASN A 513 -25.73 1.81 27.26
CA ASN A 513 -25.12 1.94 28.57
C ASN A 513 -26.01 1.37 29.69
N ARG A 514 -27.31 1.57 29.63
CA ARG A 514 -28.26 1.12 30.66
C ARG A 514 -28.56 -0.37 30.58
N ARG A 515 -28.81 -0.89 29.37
CA ARG A 515 -29.33 -2.27 29.17
C ARG A 515 -28.26 -3.28 28.84
N CYS A 516 -27.11 -2.86 28.29
CA CYS A 516 -26.13 -3.77 27.73
C CYS A 516 -24.78 -3.75 28.45
N ALA A 517 -24.38 -2.63 29.01
CA ALA A 517 -23.01 -2.44 29.55
C ALA A 517 -22.66 -3.34 30.74
N SER A 518 -23.66 -3.87 31.49
CA SER A 518 -23.41 -4.83 32.57
C SER A 518 -22.79 -6.15 32.11
N CYS A 519 -23.16 -6.61 30.89
CA CYS A 519 -22.65 -7.85 30.29
C CYS A 519 -21.59 -7.59 29.21
N HIS A 520 -21.66 -6.43 28.54
CA HIS A 520 -20.78 -6.08 27.46
C HIS A 520 -19.66 -5.15 27.93
N THR A 521 -18.66 -5.74 28.61
CA THR A 521 -17.46 -5.07 29.15
C THR A 521 -16.19 -5.60 28.51
N GLY A 522 -15.08 -4.89 28.64
CA GLY A 522 -13.78 -5.30 28.13
C GLY A 522 -13.82 -5.66 26.64
N ASP A 523 -13.40 -6.87 26.29
CA ASP A 523 -13.36 -7.39 24.93
C ASP A 523 -14.75 -7.58 24.27
N ARG A 524 -15.81 -7.46 25.05
CA ARG A 524 -17.20 -7.58 24.58
C ARG A 524 -17.92 -6.23 24.54
N LYS A 525 -17.21 -5.14 24.73
CA LYS A 525 -17.78 -3.80 24.71
C LYS A 525 -18.50 -3.55 23.38
N LEU A 526 -19.70 -2.99 23.44
CA LEU A 526 -20.48 -2.61 22.27
C LEU A 526 -20.15 -1.18 21.84
N PRO A 527 -20.10 -0.91 20.52
CA PRO A 527 -20.07 0.46 20.02
C PRO A 527 -21.36 1.18 20.37
N LEU A 528 -21.25 2.43 20.80
CA LEU A 528 -22.39 3.26 21.22
C LEU A 528 -23.17 3.83 20.03
N SER A 529 -22.60 3.79 18.84
CA SER A 529 -23.23 4.26 17.60
C SER A 529 -22.55 3.60 16.39
N PRO A 530 -23.15 3.70 15.18
CA PRO A 530 -22.49 3.30 13.94
C PRO A 530 -21.17 4.04 13.66
N ALA A 531 -20.96 5.19 14.28
CA ALA A 531 -19.74 5.96 14.16
C ALA A 531 -18.70 5.66 15.24
N ASP A 532 -19.09 4.98 16.32
CA ASP A 532 -18.20 4.58 17.41
C ASP A 532 -17.39 3.35 17.01
N ASP A 533 -16.12 3.53 16.82
CA ASP A 533 -15.18 2.48 16.45
C ASP A 533 -14.45 1.85 17.66
N LEU A 534 -14.92 2.13 18.88
CA LEU A 534 -14.32 1.65 20.13
C LEU A 534 -12.86 2.07 20.33
N GLY A 535 -12.48 3.24 19.80
CA GLY A 535 -11.11 3.74 19.77
C GLY A 535 -10.36 3.38 18.48
N TYR A 536 -11.02 2.70 17.56
CA TYR A 536 -10.60 2.60 16.18
C TYR A 536 -10.92 3.90 15.47
N ARG A 537 -9.96 4.75 15.39
CA ARG A 537 -10.10 5.96 14.60
C ARG A 537 -9.69 5.65 13.16
N LEU A 538 -10.60 5.04 12.41
CA LEU A 538 -10.41 4.81 10.98
C LEU A 538 -10.11 6.10 10.20
N HIS A 539 -10.48 7.25 10.75
CA HIS A 539 -10.27 8.56 10.15
C HIS A 539 -9.06 9.30 10.71
N HIS A 540 -8.70 8.99 11.93
CA HIS A 540 -7.60 9.61 12.63
C HIS A 540 -6.55 8.55 12.85
N LEU A 541 -5.69 8.44 11.91
CA LEU A 541 -4.42 7.79 12.08
C LEU A 541 -3.58 8.68 13.00
N GLU A 542 -4.05 8.83 14.23
CA GLU A 542 -3.23 9.40 15.28
C GLU A 542 -2.13 8.39 15.57
N TYR A 543 -0.92 8.78 15.21
CA TYR A 543 0.28 8.15 15.68
C TYR A 543 0.36 8.32 17.19
N SER A 544 -0.15 7.38 17.97
CA SER A 544 0.24 7.25 19.35
C SER A 544 1.33 6.18 19.44
N GLY A 545 2.56 6.61 19.68
CA GLY A 545 3.71 5.72 19.78
C GLY A 545 4.21 5.15 18.44
N GLY A 546 4.05 5.87 17.33
CA GLY A 546 4.66 5.53 16.04
C GLY A 546 3.93 4.48 15.20
N ARG A 547 2.75 4.01 15.60
CA ARG A 547 1.95 3.07 14.80
C ARG A 547 0.52 3.57 14.65
N PRO A 548 -0.05 3.54 13.43
CA PRO A 548 -1.47 3.79 13.24
C PRO A 548 -2.27 2.66 13.89
N ARG A 549 -3.11 2.99 14.83
CA ARG A 549 -4.01 2.03 15.49
C ARG A 549 -5.02 1.38 14.55
N PHE A 550 -5.12 1.87 13.34
CA PHE A 550 -5.92 1.29 12.28
C PHE A 550 -5.56 -0.19 11.98
N TRP A 551 -4.28 -0.52 12.12
CA TRP A 551 -3.73 -1.85 11.85
C TRP A 551 -3.70 -2.75 13.08
N ASP A 552 -3.73 -2.14 14.26
CA ASP A 552 -3.71 -2.84 15.52
C ASP A 552 -5.10 -2.73 16.14
N PRO A 553 -5.99 -3.70 15.95
CA PRO A 553 -7.23 -3.76 16.71
C PRO A 553 -6.95 -3.53 18.20
N PRO A 554 -7.81 -2.76 18.94
CA PRO A 554 -7.55 -2.44 20.34
C PRO A 554 -7.42 -3.67 21.25
N TRP A 555 -7.84 -4.83 20.75
CA TRP A 555 -7.71 -6.13 21.43
C TRP A 555 -6.47 -6.93 21.02
N VAL A 556 -5.71 -6.50 20.02
CA VAL A 556 -4.42 -7.13 19.73
C VAL A 556 -3.46 -6.71 20.84
N LYS A 557 -3.10 -7.68 21.68
CA LYS A 557 -2.11 -7.46 22.75
C LYS A 557 -0.78 -7.03 22.14
N PRO A 558 -0.01 -6.18 22.85
CA PRO A 558 1.37 -5.94 22.49
C PRO A 558 2.11 -7.27 22.30
N ARG A 559 2.94 -7.33 21.29
CA ARG A 559 3.70 -8.54 20.97
C ARG A 559 4.49 -9.05 22.17
N ALA A 560 4.31 -10.33 22.47
CA ALA A 560 5.38 -11.11 23.11
C ALA A 560 6.43 -11.50 22.04
N ASP A 561 7.65 -11.79 22.46
CA ASP A 561 8.67 -12.31 21.55
C ASP A 561 8.13 -13.58 20.86
N GLY A 562 8.15 -13.59 19.54
CA GLY A 562 7.62 -14.69 18.74
C GLY A 562 6.25 -14.48 18.08
N ASP A 563 5.50 -13.43 18.47
CA ASP A 563 4.22 -13.13 17.83
C ASP A 563 4.41 -12.74 16.34
N PRO A 564 3.47 -13.09 15.46
CA PRO A 564 3.50 -12.67 14.07
C PRO A 564 3.54 -11.15 13.95
N ARG A 565 4.30 -10.65 12.99
CA ARG A 565 4.37 -9.21 12.73
C ARG A 565 3.05 -8.72 12.14
N PRO A 566 2.56 -7.52 12.53
CA PRO A 566 1.41 -6.90 11.89
C PRO A 566 1.53 -6.90 10.35
N GLY A 567 0.45 -7.26 9.67
CA GLY A 567 0.42 -7.41 8.22
C GLY A 567 1.00 -8.73 7.68
N SER A 568 1.51 -9.65 8.51
CA SER A 568 1.88 -10.99 8.08
C SER A 568 0.65 -11.87 7.87
N VAL A 569 0.79 -12.97 7.10
CA VAL A 569 -0.30 -13.95 6.92
C VAL A 569 -0.69 -14.58 8.25
N GLU A 570 0.28 -14.87 9.10
CA GLU A 570 0.08 -15.42 10.44
C GLU A 570 -0.67 -14.42 11.32
N TRP A 571 -0.30 -13.14 11.25
CA TRP A 571 -1.00 -12.08 11.97
C TRP A 571 -2.43 -11.91 11.45
N MET A 572 -2.65 -11.94 10.13
CA MET A 572 -3.99 -11.88 9.55
C MET A 572 -4.86 -13.05 10.01
N LYS A 573 -4.28 -14.24 10.15
CA LYS A 573 -4.99 -15.42 10.71
C LYS A 573 -5.42 -15.20 12.17
N GLN A 574 -4.60 -14.51 12.97
CA GLN A 574 -4.94 -14.15 14.34
C GLN A 574 -6.03 -13.07 14.42
N GLN A 575 -6.20 -12.25 13.37
CA GLN A 575 -7.29 -11.27 13.30
C GLN A 575 -8.69 -11.87 13.19
N ALA A 576 -8.82 -13.16 12.87
CA ALA A 576 -10.10 -13.87 12.88
C ALA A 576 -10.65 -14.07 14.31
N ASP A 577 -10.49 -13.07 15.16
CA ASP A 577 -10.89 -13.08 16.57
C ASP A 577 -12.41 -13.00 16.71
N ALA A 578 -12.95 -13.81 17.59
CA ALA A 578 -14.38 -13.83 17.88
C ALA A 578 -14.93 -12.47 18.36
N ARG A 579 -14.07 -11.60 18.88
CA ARG A 579 -14.41 -10.23 19.30
C ARG A 579 -14.86 -9.34 18.14
N LEU A 580 -14.47 -9.66 16.90
CA LEU A 580 -14.93 -8.93 15.71
C LEU A 580 -16.45 -8.99 15.52
N GLN A 581 -17.14 -9.97 16.15
CA GLN A 581 -18.61 -10.02 16.17
C GLN A 581 -19.25 -8.82 16.87
N PHE A 582 -18.49 -8.06 17.66
CA PHE A 582 -18.94 -6.83 18.32
C PHE A 582 -18.53 -5.57 17.54
N SER A 583 -17.97 -5.72 16.36
CA SER A 583 -17.64 -4.56 15.51
C SER A 583 -18.91 -3.83 15.05
N ARG A 584 -18.85 -2.50 15.00
CA ARG A 584 -19.91 -1.66 14.41
C ARG A 584 -20.29 -2.09 12.99
N HIS A 585 -19.34 -2.63 12.22
CA HIS A 585 -19.57 -3.10 10.85
C HIS A 585 -20.48 -4.33 10.75
N ILE A 586 -20.62 -5.09 11.82
CA ILE A 586 -21.50 -6.27 11.90
C ILE A 586 -22.78 -5.94 12.67
N LEU A 587 -22.69 -5.11 13.71
CA LEU A 587 -23.82 -4.82 14.59
C LEU A 587 -24.86 -3.91 13.96
N TYR A 588 -24.44 -2.98 13.10
CA TYR A 588 -25.31 -2.00 12.49
C TYR A 588 -25.56 -2.29 11.01
N ASN A 589 -26.82 -2.42 10.62
CA ASN A 589 -27.28 -2.53 9.25
C ASN A 589 -27.91 -1.22 8.81
N LEU A 590 -27.23 -0.46 7.96
CA LEU A 590 -27.69 0.84 7.49
C LEU A 590 -28.52 0.75 6.20
N SER A 591 -28.71 -0.44 5.65
CA SER A 591 -29.69 -0.69 4.57
C SER A 591 -31.05 -1.06 5.14
N ARG A 592 -31.06 -1.96 6.11
CA ARG A 592 -32.24 -2.50 6.80
C ARG A 592 -32.07 -2.34 8.32
N PRO A 593 -32.31 -1.16 8.91
CA PRO A 593 -32.03 -0.87 10.32
C PRO A 593 -32.59 -1.91 11.29
N GLU A 594 -33.81 -2.41 11.04
CA GLU A 594 -34.49 -3.42 11.84
C GLU A 594 -33.79 -4.79 11.81
N LYS A 595 -32.92 -5.04 10.85
CA LYS A 595 -32.09 -6.24 10.72
C LYS A 595 -30.70 -6.08 11.36
N SER A 596 -30.47 -5.01 12.09
CA SER A 596 -29.22 -4.82 12.83
C SER A 596 -29.07 -5.86 13.94
N LEU A 597 -27.88 -6.49 14.03
CA LEU A 597 -27.61 -7.44 15.12
C LEU A 597 -27.69 -6.80 16.50
N GLN A 598 -27.45 -5.49 16.59
CA GLN A 598 -27.66 -4.67 17.79
C GLN A 598 -29.10 -4.75 18.31
N LEU A 599 -30.08 -4.97 17.43
CA LEU A 599 -31.50 -5.10 17.75
C LEU A 599 -31.92 -6.58 17.85
N LEU A 600 -31.51 -7.42 16.89
CA LEU A 600 -31.97 -8.80 16.80
C LEU A 600 -31.38 -9.71 17.88
N ALA A 601 -30.15 -9.47 18.32
CA ALA A 601 -29.51 -10.32 19.31
C ALA A 601 -30.21 -10.27 20.69
N PRO A 602 -30.62 -9.12 21.23
CA PRO A 602 -31.32 -9.01 22.50
C PRO A 602 -32.88 -9.15 22.41
N LEU A 603 -33.45 -9.22 21.21
CA LEU A 603 -34.90 -9.34 21.00
C LEU A 603 -35.35 -10.80 21.21
N ALA A 604 -36.50 -10.98 21.86
CA ALA A 604 -37.11 -12.28 22.10
C ALA A 604 -37.39 -13.05 20.78
N GLN A 605 -37.25 -14.37 20.80
CA GLN A 605 -37.54 -15.20 19.62
C GLN A 605 -39.01 -15.11 19.18
N SER A 606 -39.94 -15.03 20.14
CA SER A 606 -41.38 -14.82 19.87
C SER A 606 -41.67 -13.53 19.08
N ALA A 607 -40.76 -12.55 19.16
CA ALA A 607 -40.84 -11.30 18.43
C ALA A 607 -39.95 -11.26 17.17
N GLY A 608 -39.40 -12.39 16.75
CA GLY A 608 -38.53 -12.50 15.57
C GLY A 608 -37.06 -12.18 15.83
N GLY A 609 -36.64 -12.09 17.08
CA GLY A 609 -35.26 -11.89 17.48
C GLY A 609 -34.49 -13.20 17.67
N TYR A 610 -33.24 -13.09 18.15
CA TYR A 610 -32.35 -14.24 18.34
C TYR A 610 -32.20 -14.67 19.81
N ALA A 611 -32.71 -13.86 20.77
CA ALA A 611 -32.59 -14.08 22.21
C ALA A 611 -31.17 -14.48 22.69
N ARG A 612 -30.11 -14.01 21.99
CA ARG A 612 -28.72 -14.36 22.32
C ARG A 612 -28.20 -13.70 23.58
N CYS A 613 -28.85 -12.62 24.01
CA CYS A 613 -28.56 -11.90 25.24
C CYS A 613 -29.59 -12.18 26.33
N GLY A 614 -30.41 -13.24 26.17
CA GLY A 614 -31.69 -13.38 26.85
C GLY A 614 -32.74 -12.45 26.24
N ASP A 615 -33.95 -12.48 26.79
CA ASP A 615 -35.08 -11.65 26.33
C ASP A 615 -34.97 -10.23 26.94
N VAL A 616 -33.93 -9.46 26.53
CA VAL A 616 -33.74 -8.08 26.98
C VAL A 616 -34.90 -7.20 26.50
N PHE A 617 -35.37 -7.44 25.27
CA PHE A 617 -36.55 -6.81 24.69
C PHE A 617 -37.59 -7.86 24.38
N ALA A 618 -38.78 -7.76 25.01
CA ALA A 618 -39.88 -8.66 24.78
C ALA A 618 -40.51 -8.52 23.38
N GLY A 619 -40.42 -7.33 22.80
CA GLY A 619 -40.94 -7.03 21.48
C GLY A 619 -40.45 -5.67 20.95
N PRO A 620 -40.78 -5.36 19.67
CA PRO A 620 -40.41 -4.08 19.05
C PRO A 620 -41.11 -2.86 19.69
N ASP A 621 -42.12 -3.09 20.51
CA ASP A 621 -42.83 -2.03 21.23
C ASP A 621 -42.12 -1.53 22.50
N ASP A 622 -41.06 -2.23 22.93
CA ASP A 622 -40.24 -1.77 24.04
C ASP A 622 -39.68 -0.37 23.74
N PRO A 623 -39.86 0.62 24.65
CA PRO A 623 -39.38 1.98 24.43
C PRO A 623 -37.88 2.08 24.14
N ASP A 624 -37.08 1.23 24.79
CA ASP A 624 -35.63 1.19 24.59
C ASP A 624 -35.25 0.59 23.25
N TYR A 625 -35.96 -0.43 22.78
CA TYR A 625 -35.80 -0.97 21.42
C TYR A 625 -36.08 0.09 20.37
N ARG A 626 -37.17 0.87 20.53
CA ARG A 626 -37.54 1.96 19.62
C ARG A 626 -36.46 3.06 19.58
N LEU A 627 -35.84 3.39 20.70
CA LEU A 627 -34.77 4.37 20.75
C LEU A 627 -33.51 3.88 20.03
N LEU A 628 -33.17 2.61 20.16
CA LEU A 628 -32.05 2.00 19.39
C LEU A 628 -32.34 2.02 17.89
N LEU A 629 -33.54 1.60 17.49
CA LEU A 629 -33.95 1.58 16.09
C LEU A 629 -33.92 2.99 15.48
N ALA A 630 -34.44 3.98 16.18
CA ALA A 630 -34.46 5.37 15.74
C ALA A 630 -33.04 5.93 15.51
N GLY A 631 -32.08 5.60 16.40
CA GLY A 631 -30.68 5.99 16.21
C GLY A 631 -30.05 5.35 14.96
N ILE A 632 -30.37 4.10 14.66
CA ILE A 632 -29.85 3.43 13.44
C ILE A 632 -30.52 4.02 12.19
N GLN A 633 -31.81 4.34 12.25
CA GLN A 633 -32.54 5.00 11.16
C GLN A 633 -31.99 6.41 10.88
N GLU A 634 -31.63 7.18 11.91
CA GLU A 634 -30.96 8.46 11.76
C GLU A 634 -29.61 8.31 11.06
N ALA A 635 -28.82 7.29 11.45
CA ALA A 635 -27.55 7.00 10.79
C ALA A 635 -27.73 6.59 9.32
N LYS A 636 -28.79 5.80 9.01
CA LYS A 636 -29.14 5.48 7.62
C LYS A 636 -29.49 6.74 6.84
N ALA A 637 -30.33 7.61 7.38
CA ALA A 637 -30.72 8.85 6.71
C ALA A 637 -29.50 9.75 6.42
N HIS A 638 -28.55 9.81 7.37
CA HIS A 638 -27.30 10.52 7.14
C HIS A 638 -26.47 9.89 6.01
N LEU A 639 -26.35 8.57 5.97
CA LEU A 639 -25.65 7.86 4.90
C LEU A 639 -26.29 8.16 3.53
N GLU A 640 -27.60 8.21 3.46
CA GLU A 640 -28.34 8.56 2.24
C GLU A 640 -28.10 10.00 1.79
N GLN A 641 -27.97 10.95 2.73
CA GLN A 641 -27.65 12.35 2.41
C GLN A 641 -26.26 12.52 1.80
N ILE A 642 -25.24 11.81 2.33
CA ILE A 642 -23.88 11.88 1.79
C ILE A 642 -23.72 11.11 0.47
N THR A 643 -24.70 10.33 0.08
CA THR A 643 -24.76 9.58 -1.18
C THR A 643 -23.45 8.81 -1.45
N ARG A 644 -23.23 7.78 -0.66
CA ARG A 644 -22.00 6.98 -0.74
C ARG A 644 -21.81 6.36 -2.14
N PHE A 645 -20.58 6.08 -2.55
CA PHE A 645 -20.23 5.58 -3.88
C PHE A 645 -21.00 4.30 -4.30
N THR A 646 -21.42 3.49 -3.33
CA THR A 646 -22.22 2.27 -3.54
C THR A 646 -23.72 2.55 -3.78
N MET A 647 -24.13 3.80 -3.81
CA MET A 647 -25.54 4.22 -3.97
C MET A 647 -25.80 4.74 -5.39
N PRO A 648 -27.00 4.52 -5.96
CA PRO A 648 -27.30 4.89 -7.36
C PRO A 648 -27.15 6.38 -7.67
N ALA A 649 -27.38 7.26 -6.68
CA ALA A 649 -27.28 8.70 -6.84
C ALA A 649 -25.87 9.26 -6.70
N PHE A 650 -24.86 8.42 -6.44
CA PHE A 650 -23.47 8.86 -6.35
C PHE A 650 -22.98 9.55 -7.62
N ARG A 651 -22.29 10.64 -7.43
CA ARG A 651 -21.55 11.34 -8.50
C ARG A 651 -20.18 11.70 -7.96
N PRO A 652 -19.11 11.40 -8.73
CA PRO A 652 -17.77 11.85 -8.39
C PRO A 652 -17.70 13.36 -8.30
N GLU A 653 -16.86 13.87 -7.42
CA GLU A 653 -16.61 15.31 -7.33
C GLU A 653 -15.95 15.85 -8.61
N ALA A 654 -16.24 17.11 -8.93
CA ALA A 654 -15.70 17.77 -10.12
C ALA A 654 -14.17 17.80 -10.14
N ALA A 655 -13.51 17.94 -8.99
CA ALA A 655 -12.06 17.88 -8.88
C ALA A 655 -11.52 16.52 -9.34
N TYR A 656 -12.12 15.43 -8.90
CA TYR A 656 -11.75 14.07 -9.33
C TYR A 656 -11.94 13.88 -10.83
N VAL A 657 -13.10 14.28 -11.36
CA VAL A 657 -13.40 14.16 -12.80
C VAL A 657 -12.41 14.93 -13.66
N ARG A 658 -11.97 16.10 -13.19
CA ARG A 658 -10.98 16.93 -13.91
C ARG A 658 -9.60 16.26 -13.94
N GLU A 659 -9.17 15.59 -12.88
CA GLU A 659 -7.84 15.00 -12.77
C GLU A 659 -7.75 13.60 -13.41
N MET A 660 -8.88 12.92 -13.61
CA MET A 660 -8.96 11.62 -14.29
C MET A 660 -9.20 11.76 -15.79
#